data_a754144260482f71c70b92023f99f786
#
_entry.id   a754144260482f71c70b92023f99f786
#
_cell.length_a   1.000
_cell.length_b   1.000
_cell.length_c   1.000
_cell.angle_alpha   90.00
_cell.angle_beta   90.00
_cell.angle_gamma   90.00
#
_symmetry.space_group_name_H-M   'P 1'
#
loop_
_entity.id
_entity.type
_entity.pdbx_description
1 polymer ?
#
loop_
_entity_poly.entity_id
_entity_poly.type
_entity_poly.pdbx_seq_one_letter_code
_entity_poly.pdbx_strand_id
1 'polypeptide(L)'
;RYEVQLASRLSNLTAEQMVDKRAELKLYRNSQLVQRVHGIVRAFSQGDIGHHHTFYELTLVPALERLSLRHNSRIFQKQTVPEILSILLQEMGINDYAFALKRDGVQREFCVQYRESDIDFLHRLAAEEGLVYSFVHEAGKHTAYFSDASDSLSKLPEPIPYNALAGGTMDTPYIHGLTYRTQAEVSEVQLKDYSFKKPAYSFLQTVQGTELDYQQTRYQHFDAPGRYKDDVNGAAFSQIRLDYLRRHAHTATGQSNEPLLRAGYKFDLQEHLDPAMNRDWVVVSINHQGEQPQALQEEGGSGATTYSNQFSLIPGHLHWRAEPQPKPQVDGPMIATVVGPEGEEIFCDEHGRVKIHFPWDRYSNGNEQSSCWVRVSQGWAGSQYGFIAIPRIGHEVIVSFLNGDPDQPIITGRTYHATNTPPYTLPEHKTKTVLRTETHQGEGFNELSFEDQAGKEQIYLHAQKDFDGLIENDHTTVIRHDQHLTVENDQFTEIKRNQHLTVEGESREAVKGSKTLMVEGSLYVKSGKVWVSEAGDEIHIKAGEKVVIEAGSEITVKAGGSFVKVDPAGVHLVGAMINLNSGGSPGSGSGFGGAMPALPGEVEMPVYNSPPPFKGGEACPLLARADASMSINECE
;
A
#
# COMPACT_ATOMS: atom_id res chain seq x y z
N ARG A 1 -12.11 -32.55 19.77
CA ARG A 1 -11.70 -32.62 21.18
C ARG A 1 -12.45 -33.77 21.84
N TYR A 2 -11.72 -34.62 22.58
CA TYR A 2 -12.29 -35.69 23.37
C TYR A 2 -11.83 -35.53 24.82
N GLU A 3 -12.76 -35.62 25.76
CA GLU A 3 -12.50 -35.70 27.20
C GLU A 3 -12.66 -37.15 27.59
N VAL A 4 -11.62 -37.75 28.13
CA VAL A 4 -11.56 -39.19 28.40
C VAL A 4 -11.21 -39.41 29.86
N GLN A 5 -12.12 -39.98 30.59
CA GLN A 5 -11.90 -40.45 31.97
C GLN A 5 -11.39 -41.89 31.94
N LEU A 6 -10.35 -42.17 32.68
CA LEU A 6 -9.61 -43.40 32.65
C LEU A 6 -9.45 -43.98 34.08
N ALA A 7 -9.55 -45.29 34.21
CA ALA A 7 -9.10 -46.00 35.40
C ALA A 7 -7.82 -46.82 35.06
N SER A 8 -6.80 -46.69 35.87
CA SER A 8 -5.52 -47.39 35.64
C SER A 8 -4.97 -48.00 36.92
N ARG A 9 -4.40 -49.19 36.85
CA ARG A 9 -3.65 -49.81 37.95
C ARG A 9 -2.30 -49.15 38.22
N LEU A 10 -1.84 -48.28 37.30
CA LEU A 10 -0.62 -47.46 37.48
C LEU A 10 -1.01 -46.19 38.25
N SER A 11 -0.42 -46.03 39.45
CA SER A 11 -0.70 -44.87 40.33
C SER A 11 0.31 -43.73 40.18
N ASN A 12 1.26 -43.82 39.25
CA ASN A 12 2.41 -42.92 39.12
C ASN A 12 2.60 -42.36 37.71
N LEU A 13 1.53 -42.25 36.94
CA LEU A 13 1.61 -41.57 35.63
C LEU A 13 1.87 -40.10 35.85
N THR A 14 2.89 -39.56 35.20
CA THR A 14 3.34 -38.17 35.33
C THR A 14 2.91 -37.32 34.15
N ALA A 15 2.79 -35.99 34.36
CA ALA A 15 2.51 -35.04 33.29
C ALA A 15 3.56 -35.11 32.17
N GLU A 16 4.85 -35.35 32.49
CA GLU A 16 5.94 -35.50 31.53
C GLU A 16 5.71 -36.67 30.57
N GLN A 17 5.14 -37.77 31.08
CA GLN A 17 4.82 -38.94 30.27
C GLN A 17 3.60 -38.74 29.38
N MET A 18 2.68 -37.83 29.73
CA MET A 18 1.36 -37.73 29.13
C MET A 18 1.18 -36.45 28.28
N VAL A 19 1.52 -35.28 28.82
CA VAL A 19 1.25 -33.98 28.16
C VAL A 19 2.08 -33.83 26.88
N ASP A 20 1.43 -33.34 25.83
CA ASP A 20 1.96 -33.15 24.46
C ASP A 20 2.44 -34.45 23.78
N LYS A 21 2.12 -35.64 24.36
CA LYS A 21 2.39 -36.93 23.73
C LYS A 21 1.27 -37.33 22.79
N ARG A 22 1.62 -38.14 21.78
CA ARG A 22 0.63 -38.76 20.89
C ARG A 22 -0.16 -39.79 21.68
N ALA A 23 -1.47 -39.80 21.47
CA ALA A 23 -2.41 -40.76 22.07
C ALA A 23 -3.47 -41.19 21.04
N GLU A 24 -3.96 -42.41 21.23
CA GLU A 24 -5.01 -42.99 20.37
C GLU A 24 -6.14 -43.55 21.24
N LEU A 25 -7.36 -43.04 21.04
CA LEU A 25 -8.58 -43.59 21.59
C LEU A 25 -9.12 -44.64 20.60
N LYS A 26 -9.28 -45.89 21.04
CA LYS A 26 -9.81 -46.99 20.24
C LYS A 26 -11.19 -47.40 20.74
N LEU A 27 -12.15 -47.42 19.84
CA LEU A 27 -13.51 -47.89 20.12
C LEU A 27 -13.68 -49.31 19.55
N TYR A 28 -14.13 -50.24 20.41
CA TYR A 28 -14.37 -51.62 20.03
C TYR A 28 -15.86 -51.95 20.13
N ARG A 29 -16.37 -52.77 19.19
CA ARG A 29 -17.67 -53.38 19.24
C ARG A 29 -17.51 -54.90 19.07
N ASN A 30 -18.03 -55.67 20.01
CA ASN A 30 -17.90 -57.16 19.97
C ASN A 30 -16.44 -57.58 19.75
N SER A 31 -15.49 -56.95 20.46
CA SER A 31 -14.03 -57.20 20.37
C SER A 31 -13.40 -56.82 19.01
N GLN A 32 -14.18 -56.25 18.07
CA GLN A 32 -13.64 -55.70 16.82
C GLN A 32 -13.41 -54.21 16.92
N LEU A 33 -12.24 -53.73 16.47
CA LEU A 33 -11.92 -52.31 16.40
C LEU A 33 -12.78 -51.66 15.31
N VAL A 34 -13.72 -50.80 15.70
CA VAL A 34 -14.60 -50.07 14.79
C VAL A 34 -14.13 -48.67 14.49
N GLN A 35 -13.52 -47.99 15.47
CA GLN A 35 -13.04 -46.62 15.27
C GLN A 35 -11.76 -46.36 16.06
N ARG A 36 -10.92 -45.50 15.53
CA ARG A 36 -9.79 -44.93 16.23
C ARG A 36 -9.76 -43.41 16.10
N VAL A 37 -9.40 -42.73 17.17
CA VAL A 37 -9.19 -41.28 17.20
C VAL A 37 -7.78 -41.04 17.68
N HIS A 38 -6.91 -40.60 16.77
CA HIS A 38 -5.54 -40.24 17.08
C HIS A 38 -5.43 -38.74 17.35
N GLY A 39 -4.62 -38.34 18.33
CA GLY A 39 -4.40 -36.94 18.68
C GLY A 39 -3.17 -36.75 19.55
N ILE A 40 -3.12 -35.62 20.23
CA ILE A 40 -2.14 -35.29 21.27
C ILE A 40 -2.89 -35.00 22.60
N VAL A 41 -2.25 -35.28 23.70
CA VAL A 41 -2.79 -35.00 25.03
C VAL A 41 -2.56 -33.53 25.34
N ARG A 42 -3.63 -32.72 25.38
CA ARG A 42 -3.60 -31.28 25.69
C ARG A 42 -3.56 -31.00 27.18
N ALA A 43 -4.31 -31.79 27.94
CA ALA A 43 -4.36 -31.70 29.39
C ALA A 43 -4.40 -33.11 29.99
N PHE A 44 -3.85 -33.27 31.17
CA PHE A 44 -3.83 -34.52 31.94
C PHE A 44 -4.04 -34.18 33.41
N SER A 45 -4.98 -34.87 34.05
CA SER A 45 -5.28 -34.74 35.48
C SER A 45 -5.25 -36.11 36.14
N GLN A 46 -4.72 -36.16 37.35
CA GLN A 46 -4.88 -37.29 38.26
C GLN A 46 -5.97 -36.94 39.27
N GLY A 47 -6.99 -37.79 39.34
CA GLY A 47 -8.06 -37.74 40.33
C GLY A 47 -7.78 -38.59 41.55
N ASP A 48 -8.81 -39.17 42.12
CA ASP A 48 -8.75 -40.00 43.33
C ASP A 48 -8.01 -41.33 43.08
N ILE A 49 -7.49 -41.91 44.16
CA ILE A 49 -6.91 -43.24 44.16
C ILE A 49 -7.89 -44.16 44.90
N GLY A 50 -8.45 -45.11 44.15
CA GLY A 50 -9.31 -46.16 44.71
C GLY A 50 -8.51 -47.34 45.25
N HIS A 51 -9.21 -48.41 45.60
CA HIS A 51 -8.56 -49.60 46.14
C HIS A 51 -7.69 -50.36 45.12
N HIS A 52 -8.08 -50.35 43.85
CA HIS A 52 -7.39 -51.08 42.77
C HIS A 52 -6.94 -50.21 41.63
N HIS A 53 -7.55 -48.98 41.50
CA HIS A 53 -7.28 -48.10 40.39
C HIS A 53 -7.00 -46.66 40.84
N THR A 54 -6.20 -45.97 40.07
CA THR A 54 -6.08 -44.50 40.08
C THR A 54 -6.87 -43.95 38.92
N PHE A 55 -7.68 -42.91 39.19
CA PHE A 55 -8.48 -42.27 38.17
C PHE A 55 -7.69 -41.14 37.52
N TYR A 56 -7.76 -41.08 36.21
CA TYR A 56 -7.13 -40.04 35.39
C TYR A 56 -8.13 -39.46 34.44
N GLU A 57 -7.90 -38.21 34.07
CA GLU A 57 -8.63 -37.55 32.99
C GLU A 57 -7.64 -36.98 32.00
N LEU A 58 -7.92 -37.12 30.73
CA LEU A 58 -7.13 -36.49 29.65
C LEU A 58 -8.02 -35.84 28.62
N THR A 59 -7.52 -34.71 28.08
CA THR A 59 -8.09 -34.04 26.93
C THR A 59 -7.26 -34.39 25.70
N LEU A 60 -7.86 -35.15 24.78
CA LEU A 60 -7.25 -35.53 23.50
C LEU A 60 -7.72 -34.53 22.43
N VAL A 61 -6.76 -33.93 21.73
CA VAL A 61 -7.03 -32.93 20.67
C VAL A 61 -6.22 -33.26 19.41
N PRO A 62 -6.64 -32.78 18.24
CA PRO A 62 -5.78 -32.81 17.03
C PRO A 62 -4.50 -32.02 17.25
N ALA A 63 -3.42 -32.39 16.57
CA ALA A 63 -2.13 -31.66 16.63
C ALA A 63 -2.27 -30.18 16.20
N LEU A 64 -3.29 -29.87 15.41
CA LEU A 64 -3.64 -28.51 15.00
C LEU A 64 -3.81 -27.56 16.18
N GLU A 65 -4.24 -28.07 17.36
CA GLU A 65 -4.39 -27.29 18.59
C GLU A 65 -3.09 -26.62 19.08
N ARG A 66 -1.93 -27.13 18.66
CA ARG A 66 -0.63 -26.50 18.96
C ARG A 66 -0.56 -25.07 18.46
N LEU A 67 -1.23 -24.76 17.35
CA LEU A 67 -1.30 -23.41 16.79
C LEU A 67 -1.96 -22.39 17.72
N SER A 68 -2.78 -22.84 18.68
CA SER A 68 -3.38 -21.95 19.71
C SER A 68 -2.38 -21.46 20.75
N LEU A 69 -1.21 -22.10 20.84
CA LEU A 69 -0.16 -21.82 21.83
C LEU A 69 0.87 -20.80 21.33
N ARG A 70 0.83 -20.42 20.08
CA ARG A 70 1.71 -19.40 19.51
C ARG A 70 0.89 -18.19 19.06
N HIS A 71 1.25 -17.01 19.59
CA HIS A 71 0.68 -15.72 19.23
C HIS A 71 1.73 -14.90 18.50
N ASN A 72 1.38 -14.25 17.38
CA ASN A 72 2.38 -13.66 16.51
C ASN A 72 1.88 -12.39 15.80
N SER A 73 2.85 -11.63 15.23
CA SER A 73 2.65 -10.63 14.20
C SER A 73 3.66 -10.92 13.10
N ARG A 74 3.19 -11.12 11.87
CA ARG A 74 4.01 -11.56 10.74
C ARG A 74 3.40 -11.13 9.41
N ILE A 75 4.25 -10.86 8.43
CA ILE A 75 3.87 -10.47 7.08
C ILE A 75 4.14 -11.65 6.12
N PHE A 76 3.14 -11.97 5.31
CA PHE A 76 3.25 -12.91 4.19
C PHE A 76 3.02 -12.15 2.89
N GLN A 77 3.86 -12.38 1.88
CA GLN A 77 3.80 -11.68 0.61
C GLN A 77 3.80 -12.67 -0.55
N LYS A 78 2.97 -12.40 -1.57
CA LYS A 78 2.89 -13.18 -2.81
C LYS A 78 2.67 -14.69 -2.55
N GLN A 79 1.86 -15.00 -1.55
CA GLN A 79 1.53 -16.37 -1.16
C GLN A 79 0.03 -16.60 -1.20
N THR A 80 -0.36 -17.82 -1.54
CA THR A 80 -1.74 -18.29 -1.44
C THR A 80 -2.05 -18.71 0.00
N VAL A 81 -3.33 -18.80 0.36
CA VAL A 81 -3.72 -19.26 1.70
C VAL A 81 -3.21 -20.68 1.98
N PRO A 82 -3.32 -21.69 1.09
CA PRO A 82 -2.73 -23.01 1.33
C PRO A 82 -1.23 -22.99 1.63
N GLU A 83 -0.45 -22.12 0.95
CA GLU A 83 0.98 -21.95 1.22
C GLU A 83 1.22 -21.35 2.62
N ILE A 84 0.47 -20.32 3.00
CA ILE A 84 0.56 -19.71 4.33
C ILE A 84 0.20 -20.73 5.41
N LEU A 85 -0.90 -21.47 5.25
CA LEU A 85 -1.29 -22.52 6.21
C LEU A 85 -0.23 -23.61 6.31
N SER A 86 0.38 -24.02 5.20
CA SER A 86 1.47 -25.00 5.19
C SER A 86 2.67 -24.55 6.02
N ILE A 87 3.05 -23.26 5.91
CA ILE A 87 4.14 -22.69 6.71
C ILE A 87 3.81 -22.76 8.21
N LEU A 88 2.62 -22.35 8.62
CA LEU A 88 2.19 -22.38 10.02
C LEU A 88 2.21 -23.81 10.58
N LEU A 89 1.68 -24.77 9.82
CA LEU A 89 1.62 -26.19 10.20
C LEU A 89 3.02 -26.79 10.36
N GLN A 90 3.89 -26.58 9.38
CA GLN A 90 5.25 -27.13 9.38
C GLN A 90 6.11 -26.56 10.51
N GLU A 91 6.02 -25.26 10.77
CA GLU A 91 6.74 -24.61 11.88
C GLU A 91 6.34 -25.17 13.26
N MET A 92 5.10 -25.67 13.39
CA MET A 92 4.62 -26.32 14.62
C MET A 92 4.78 -27.85 14.61
N GLY A 93 5.55 -28.39 13.64
CA GLY A 93 5.83 -29.81 13.51
C GLY A 93 4.63 -30.67 13.10
N ILE A 94 3.63 -30.06 12.44
CA ILE A 94 2.45 -30.73 11.92
C ILE A 94 2.70 -31.02 10.44
N ASN A 95 3.12 -32.25 10.13
CA ASN A 95 3.47 -32.66 8.77
C ASN A 95 2.36 -33.51 8.10
N ASP A 96 1.42 -34.03 8.90
CA ASP A 96 0.29 -34.83 8.42
C ASP A 96 -0.89 -33.91 8.06
N TYR A 97 -0.85 -33.30 6.88
CA TYR A 97 -1.94 -32.49 6.33
C TYR A 97 -2.07 -32.66 4.80
N ALA A 98 -3.24 -32.39 4.25
CA ALA A 98 -3.51 -32.44 2.82
C ALA A 98 -4.54 -31.39 2.42
N PHE A 99 -4.40 -30.87 1.19
CA PHE A 99 -5.36 -29.97 0.57
C PHE A 99 -6.03 -30.68 -0.63
N ALA A 100 -7.35 -30.73 -0.63
CA ALA A 100 -8.18 -31.23 -1.75
C ALA A 100 -9.07 -30.09 -2.24
N LEU A 101 -8.49 -29.22 -3.04
CA LEU A 101 -9.09 -27.99 -3.50
C LEU A 101 -9.50 -28.12 -4.96
N LYS A 102 -10.67 -27.59 -5.31
CA LYS A 102 -11.18 -27.47 -6.69
C LYS A 102 -10.81 -26.13 -7.31
N ARG A 103 -10.59 -25.10 -6.47
CA ARG A 103 -10.21 -23.76 -6.89
C ARG A 103 -8.74 -23.51 -6.59
N ASP A 104 -8.05 -22.89 -7.55
CA ASP A 104 -6.70 -22.36 -7.30
C ASP A 104 -6.78 -21.23 -6.27
N GLY A 105 -5.88 -21.25 -5.31
CA GLY A 105 -5.80 -20.21 -4.27
C GLY A 105 -5.42 -18.86 -4.86
N VAL A 106 -6.01 -17.79 -4.33
CA VAL A 106 -5.65 -16.42 -4.70
C VAL A 106 -4.29 -16.07 -4.10
N GLN A 107 -3.35 -15.66 -4.96
CA GLN A 107 -2.08 -15.13 -4.50
C GLN A 107 -2.29 -13.74 -3.90
N ARG A 108 -2.03 -13.59 -2.60
CA ARG A 108 -2.16 -12.33 -1.86
C ARG A 108 -0.88 -11.52 -1.99
N GLU A 109 -0.99 -10.28 -2.48
CA GLU A 109 0.15 -9.35 -2.55
C GLU A 109 0.73 -9.10 -1.14
N PHE A 110 -0.15 -8.98 -0.14
CA PHE A 110 0.19 -8.71 1.24
C PHE A 110 -0.87 -9.29 2.18
N CYS A 111 -0.45 -10.05 3.16
CA CYS A 111 -1.33 -10.69 4.14
C CYS A 111 -0.64 -10.66 5.51
N VAL A 112 -1.27 -10.04 6.48
CA VAL A 112 -0.69 -9.82 7.80
C VAL A 112 -1.40 -10.65 8.85
N GLN A 113 -0.66 -11.48 9.55
CA GLN A 113 -1.04 -11.95 10.88
C GLN A 113 -0.75 -10.80 11.84
N TYR A 114 -1.75 -10.30 12.55
CA TYR A 114 -1.57 -9.15 13.42
C TYR A 114 -2.13 -9.40 14.81
N ARG A 115 -1.25 -9.59 15.79
CA ARG A 115 -1.58 -9.77 17.20
C ARG A 115 -2.68 -10.82 17.43
N GLU A 116 -2.58 -11.95 16.75
CA GLU A 116 -3.51 -13.08 16.84
C GLU A 116 -2.76 -14.41 17.00
N SER A 117 -3.42 -15.45 17.48
CA SER A 117 -2.84 -16.79 17.52
C SER A 117 -2.74 -17.38 16.12
N ASP A 118 -1.83 -18.34 15.92
CA ASP A 118 -1.70 -19.02 14.63
C ASP A 118 -2.98 -19.77 14.25
N ILE A 119 -3.72 -20.30 15.23
CA ILE A 119 -4.99 -20.99 14.96
C ILE A 119 -6.10 -20.01 14.55
N ASP A 120 -6.18 -18.83 15.16
CA ASP A 120 -7.16 -17.81 14.78
C ASP A 120 -6.86 -17.28 13.37
N PHE A 121 -5.57 -17.05 13.07
CA PHE A 121 -5.12 -16.67 11.73
C PHE A 121 -5.47 -17.74 10.68
N LEU A 122 -5.21 -19.02 10.98
CA LEU A 122 -5.59 -20.14 10.12
C LEU A 122 -7.11 -20.17 9.88
N HIS A 123 -7.92 -20.09 10.95
CA HIS A 123 -9.38 -20.12 10.84
C HIS A 123 -9.91 -18.98 10.00
N ARG A 124 -9.38 -17.76 10.22
CA ARG A 124 -9.78 -16.57 9.48
C ARG A 124 -9.49 -16.70 7.99
N LEU A 125 -8.26 -17.11 7.63
CA LEU A 125 -7.85 -17.29 6.23
C LEU A 125 -8.62 -18.43 5.56
N ALA A 126 -8.81 -19.55 6.26
CA ALA A 126 -9.60 -20.68 5.76
C ALA A 126 -11.04 -20.27 5.46
N ALA A 127 -11.69 -19.52 6.38
CA ALA A 127 -13.04 -19.04 6.18
C ALA A 127 -13.17 -18.05 5.00
N GLU A 128 -12.19 -17.13 4.83
CA GLU A 128 -12.15 -16.20 3.70
C GLU A 128 -12.10 -16.93 2.34
N GLU A 129 -11.31 -18.00 2.25
CA GLU A 129 -11.19 -18.82 1.03
C GLU A 129 -12.26 -19.92 0.91
N GLY A 130 -13.17 -20.02 1.89
CA GLY A 130 -14.20 -21.05 1.92
C GLY A 130 -13.67 -22.45 2.21
N LEU A 131 -12.48 -22.54 2.85
CA LEU A 131 -11.90 -23.83 3.23
C LEU A 131 -12.54 -24.33 4.52
N VAL A 132 -12.85 -25.62 4.54
CA VAL A 132 -13.20 -26.37 5.74
C VAL A 132 -12.18 -27.46 5.96
N TYR A 133 -12.02 -27.91 7.20
CA TYR A 133 -11.10 -29.02 7.48
C TYR A 133 -11.74 -30.09 8.36
N SER A 134 -11.27 -31.30 8.18
CA SER A 134 -11.61 -32.47 8.96
C SER A 134 -10.38 -33.29 9.29
N PHE A 135 -10.55 -34.38 10.02
CA PHE A 135 -9.42 -35.24 10.40
C PHE A 135 -9.64 -36.66 9.93
N VAL A 136 -8.70 -37.17 9.15
CA VAL A 136 -8.61 -38.59 8.79
C VAL A 136 -7.71 -39.29 9.81
N HIS A 137 -8.25 -40.28 10.52
CA HIS A 137 -7.51 -41.01 11.56
C HIS A 137 -7.09 -42.39 11.06
N GLU A 138 -5.80 -42.66 11.19
CA GLU A 138 -5.17 -43.93 10.86
C GLU A 138 -4.39 -44.45 12.07
N ALA A 139 -3.81 -45.65 11.96
CA ALA A 139 -2.95 -46.18 13.01
C ALA A 139 -1.74 -45.27 13.24
N GLY A 140 -1.61 -44.74 14.45
CA GLY A 140 -0.47 -43.92 14.86
C GLY A 140 -0.40 -42.51 14.31
N LYS A 141 -1.37 -42.05 13.48
CA LYS A 141 -1.42 -40.69 12.95
C LYS A 141 -2.83 -40.18 12.72
N HIS A 142 -2.97 -38.87 12.58
CA HIS A 142 -4.15 -38.23 12.00
C HIS A 142 -3.70 -37.16 11.01
N THR A 143 -4.43 -37.04 9.92
CA THR A 143 -4.16 -36.08 8.86
C THR A 143 -5.21 -34.96 8.90
N ALA A 144 -4.77 -33.69 8.97
CA ALA A 144 -5.66 -32.55 8.79
C ALA A 144 -5.96 -32.41 7.29
N TYR A 145 -7.22 -32.56 6.91
CA TYR A 145 -7.67 -32.60 5.52
C TYR A 145 -8.50 -31.35 5.21
N PHE A 146 -7.95 -30.45 4.39
CA PHE A 146 -8.59 -29.20 4.00
C PHE A 146 -9.31 -29.36 2.64
N SER A 147 -10.53 -28.82 2.55
CA SER A 147 -11.33 -28.88 1.34
C SER A 147 -12.14 -27.60 1.14
N ASP A 148 -12.38 -27.22 -0.12
CA ASP A 148 -13.24 -26.11 -0.52
C ASP A 148 -14.61 -26.56 -1.07
N ALA A 149 -14.85 -27.87 -1.15
CA ALA A 149 -16.06 -28.43 -1.72
C ALA A 149 -16.52 -29.70 -0.98
N SER A 150 -17.82 -29.85 -0.78
CA SER A 150 -18.41 -31.04 -0.13
C SER A 150 -18.13 -32.36 -0.87
N ASP A 151 -17.96 -32.32 -2.20
CA ASP A 151 -17.63 -33.49 -2.99
C ASP A 151 -16.24 -34.07 -2.72
N SER A 152 -15.32 -33.23 -2.21
CA SER A 152 -13.95 -33.63 -1.84
C SER A 152 -13.87 -34.21 -0.44
N LEU A 153 -14.96 -34.19 0.34
CA LEU A 153 -14.99 -34.76 1.69
C LEU A 153 -15.00 -36.29 1.64
N SER A 154 -14.37 -36.92 2.63
CA SER A 154 -14.40 -38.37 2.80
C SER A 154 -15.81 -38.87 3.00
N LYS A 155 -16.14 -40.03 2.40
CA LYS A 155 -17.46 -40.64 2.53
C LYS A 155 -17.36 -42.00 3.23
N LEU A 156 -18.31 -42.32 4.10
CA LEU A 156 -18.42 -43.66 4.70
C LEU A 156 -18.76 -44.67 3.61
N PRO A 157 -18.13 -45.86 3.63
CA PRO A 157 -18.31 -46.85 2.56
C PRO A 157 -19.72 -47.48 2.54
N GLU A 158 -20.31 -47.65 3.72
CA GLU A 158 -21.59 -48.27 3.88
C GLU A 158 -22.66 -47.25 4.27
N PRO A 159 -23.87 -47.31 3.71
CA PRO A 159 -24.99 -46.46 4.11
C PRO A 159 -25.45 -46.82 5.52
N ILE A 160 -25.98 -45.81 6.21
CA ILE A 160 -26.47 -45.97 7.59
C ILE A 160 -27.99 -46.12 7.58
N PRO A 161 -28.56 -47.20 8.16
CA PRO A 161 -29.99 -47.40 8.20
C PRO A 161 -30.64 -46.46 9.24
N TYR A 162 -31.90 -46.11 8.96
CA TYR A 162 -32.76 -45.37 9.91
C TYR A 162 -33.74 -46.35 10.59
N ASN A 163 -33.83 -46.27 11.92
CA ASN A 163 -34.82 -47.03 12.70
C ASN A 163 -35.45 -46.18 13.76
N ALA A 164 -36.68 -45.74 13.56
CA ALA A 164 -37.45 -44.90 14.48
C ALA A 164 -38.22 -45.69 15.55
N LEU A 165 -38.24 -47.05 15.50
CA LEU A 165 -39.02 -47.84 16.40
C LEU A 165 -38.39 -47.85 17.81
N ALA A 166 -39.07 -47.25 18.80
CA ALA A 166 -38.68 -47.31 20.18
C ALA A 166 -38.71 -48.78 20.70
N GLY A 167 -37.55 -49.28 21.14
CA GLY A 167 -37.41 -50.64 21.70
C GLY A 167 -37.03 -51.72 20.70
N GLY A 168 -36.89 -51.41 19.41
CA GLY A 168 -36.28 -52.33 18.44
C GLY A 168 -34.76 -52.42 18.63
N THR A 169 -34.21 -53.65 18.71
CA THR A 169 -32.77 -53.89 18.69
C THR A 169 -32.38 -54.28 17.24
N MET A 170 -31.43 -53.54 16.66
CA MET A 170 -30.79 -53.96 15.43
C MET A 170 -29.37 -54.45 15.75
N ASP A 171 -28.91 -55.46 14.98
CA ASP A 171 -27.53 -55.95 15.11
C ASP A 171 -26.49 -54.97 14.59
N THR A 172 -26.93 -54.07 13.67
CA THR A 172 -26.10 -53.00 13.11
C THR A 172 -26.39 -51.64 13.74
N PRO A 173 -25.44 -50.73 13.80
CA PRO A 173 -25.68 -49.35 14.23
C PRO A 173 -26.67 -48.64 13.31
N TYR A 174 -27.45 -47.68 13.87
CA TYR A 174 -28.49 -47.00 13.12
C TYR A 174 -28.71 -45.56 13.66
N ILE A 175 -29.37 -44.76 12.83
CA ILE A 175 -29.89 -43.45 13.21
C ILE A 175 -31.32 -43.66 13.74
N HIS A 176 -31.63 -43.20 14.95
CA HIS A 176 -32.95 -43.39 15.58
C HIS A 176 -33.75 -42.09 15.77
N GLY A 177 -33.17 -40.96 15.41
CA GLY A 177 -33.86 -39.67 15.40
C GLY A 177 -33.26 -38.75 14.32
N LEU A 178 -34.13 -38.14 13.52
CA LEU A 178 -33.73 -37.16 12.53
C LEU A 178 -34.81 -36.09 12.42
N THR A 179 -34.44 -34.84 12.57
CA THR A 179 -35.31 -33.67 12.39
C THR A 179 -34.72 -32.79 11.31
N TYR A 180 -35.45 -32.63 10.20
CA TYR A 180 -35.07 -31.73 9.13
C TYR A 180 -35.69 -30.35 9.32
N ARG A 181 -34.89 -29.31 9.18
CA ARG A 181 -35.29 -27.92 9.32
C ARG A 181 -34.97 -27.13 8.06
N THR A 182 -35.94 -26.38 7.59
CA THR A 182 -35.79 -25.37 6.53
C THR A 182 -36.10 -24.01 7.13
N GLN A 183 -35.26 -23.02 6.87
CA GLN A 183 -35.51 -21.64 7.31
C GLN A 183 -35.13 -20.63 6.23
N ALA A 184 -35.78 -19.46 6.27
CA ALA A 184 -35.46 -18.37 5.37
C ALA A 184 -34.10 -17.75 5.75
N GLU A 185 -33.27 -17.57 4.73
CA GLU A 185 -31.94 -16.97 4.84
C GLU A 185 -31.69 -15.96 3.70
N VAL A 186 -30.54 -15.30 3.70
CA VAL A 186 -30.14 -14.39 2.62
C VAL A 186 -30.33 -15.02 1.26
N SER A 187 -30.95 -14.30 0.32
CA SER A 187 -31.22 -14.77 -1.04
C SER A 187 -30.25 -14.28 -2.08
N GLU A 188 -29.58 -13.15 -1.82
CA GLU A 188 -28.63 -12.51 -2.74
C GLU A 188 -27.46 -11.90 -1.95
N VAL A 189 -26.25 -12.06 -2.45
CA VAL A 189 -25.05 -11.38 -1.95
C VAL A 189 -24.52 -10.44 -3.02
N GLN A 190 -24.24 -9.22 -2.62
CA GLN A 190 -23.50 -8.26 -3.42
C GLN A 190 -22.23 -7.85 -2.66
N LEU A 191 -21.08 -8.03 -3.27
CA LEU A 191 -19.80 -7.55 -2.78
C LEU A 191 -19.25 -6.50 -3.73
N LYS A 192 -18.67 -5.43 -3.16
CA LYS A 192 -18.03 -4.36 -3.93
C LYS A 192 -16.63 -4.08 -3.41
N ASP A 193 -15.69 -3.80 -4.32
CA ASP A 193 -14.33 -3.40 -3.93
C ASP A 193 -13.86 -2.19 -4.77
N TYR A 194 -12.66 -1.71 -4.45
CA TYR A 194 -12.00 -0.60 -5.12
C TYR A 194 -10.53 -0.93 -5.37
N SER A 195 -10.04 -0.53 -6.55
CA SER A 195 -8.62 -0.58 -6.87
C SER A 195 -8.15 0.76 -7.42
N PHE A 196 -7.12 1.35 -6.82
CA PHE A 196 -6.52 2.58 -7.34
C PHE A 196 -5.89 2.40 -8.73
N LYS A 197 -5.55 1.17 -9.13
CA LYS A 197 -5.05 0.84 -10.47
C LYS A 197 -6.15 0.87 -11.54
N LYS A 198 -7.42 0.74 -11.12
CA LYS A 198 -8.61 0.79 -11.98
C LYS A 198 -9.71 1.60 -11.28
N PRO A 199 -9.50 2.91 -11.03
CA PRO A 199 -10.38 3.69 -10.14
C PRO A 199 -11.81 3.88 -10.66
N ALA A 200 -12.01 3.84 -11.96
CA ALA A 200 -13.32 3.97 -12.60
C ALA A 200 -14.05 2.61 -12.77
N TYR A 201 -13.37 1.49 -12.54
CA TYR A 201 -13.97 0.18 -12.71
C TYR A 201 -14.83 -0.19 -11.50
N SER A 202 -16.08 -0.62 -11.78
CA SER A 202 -16.97 -1.10 -10.72
C SER A 202 -16.67 -2.56 -10.41
N PHE A 203 -15.99 -2.81 -9.32
CA PHE A 203 -15.79 -4.16 -8.79
C PHE A 203 -17.03 -4.63 -8.00
N LEU A 204 -18.22 -4.61 -8.63
CA LEU A 204 -19.45 -5.10 -8.04
C LEU A 204 -19.74 -6.53 -8.56
N GLN A 205 -19.84 -7.47 -7.63
CA GLN A 205 -20.24 -8.85 -7.93
C GLN A 205 -21.55 -9.18 -7.24
N THR A 206 -22.43 -9.87 -7.94
CA THR A 206 -23.76 -10.25 -7.44
C THR A 206 -23.95 -11.75 -7.67
N VAL A 207 -24.35 -12.46 -6.62
CA VAL A 207 -24.67 -13.89 -6.67
C VAL A 207 -26.02 -14.12 -5.99
N GLN A 208 -26.91 -14.88 -6.66
CA GLN A 208 -28.19 -15.28 -6.12
C GLN A 208 -28.17 -16.73 -5.63
N GLY A 209 -28.88 -16.99 -4.55
CA GLY A 209 -29.07 -18.33 -4.02
C GLY A 209 -29.94 -19.19 -4.92
N THR A 210 -29.72 -20.48 -4.86
CA THR A 210 -30.59 -21.52 -5.43
C THR A 210 -31.59 -21.99 -4.38
N GLU A 211 -32.60 -22.76 -4.81
CA GLU A 211 -33.62 -23.36 -3.91
C GLU A 211 -34.33 -22.32 -3.03
N LEU A 212 -34.90 -21.27 -3.66
CA LEU A 212 -35.57 -20.18 -2.99
C LEU A 212 -37.10 -20.28 -2.96
N ASP A 213 -37.67 -21.37 -3.43
CA ASP A 213 -39.12 -21.54 -3.64
C ASP A 213 -39.94 -21.42 -2.34
N TYR A 214 -39.32 -21.68 -1.19
CA TYR A 214 -39.92 -21.59 0.13
C TYR A 214 -39.82 -20.23 0.80
N GLN A 215 -39.13 -19.24 0.18
CA GLN A 215 -38.89 -17.92 0.77
C GLN A 215 -38.99 -16.81 -0.28
N GLN A 216 -39.01 -15.55 0.20
CA GLN A 216 -38.91 -14.39 -0.67
C GLN A 216 -37.46 -14.18 -1.17
N THR A 217 -37.32 -13.65 -2.40
CA THR A 217 -36.04 -13.44 -3.07
C THR A 217 -35.44 -12.05 -2.81
N ARG A 218 -35.96 -11.27 -1.86
CA ARG A 218 -35.56 -9.87 -1.59
C ARG A 218 -34.57 -9.71 -0.44
N TYR A 219 -34.08 -10.79 0.13
CA TYR A 219 -33.18 -10.75 1.28
C TYR A 219 -31.74 -10.59 0.80
N GLN A 220 -31.37 -9.33 0.50
CA GLN A 220 -30.04 -8.96 -0.01
C GLN A 220 -29.07 -8.69 1.14
N HIS A 221 -27.84 -9.20 0.98
CA HIS A 221 -26.68 -8.84 1.78
C HIS A 221 -25.69 -8.06 0.90
N PHE A 222 -25.40 -6.82 1.26
CA PHE A 222 -24.38 -5.99 0.62
C PHE A 222 -23.23 -5.73 1.58
N ASP A 223 -21.97 -5.88 1.10
CA ASP A 223 -20.78 -5.58 1.89
C ASP A 223 -19.67 -4.96 1.02
N ALA A 224 -18.89 -4.04 1.61
CA ALA A 224 -17.72 -3.41 1.04
C ALA A 224 -16.72 -3.04 2.15
N PRO A 225 -15.41 -3.30 1.98
CA PRO A 225 -14.74 -3.86 0.79
C PRO A 225 -14.90 -5.38 0.68
N GLY A 226 -15.05 -5.87 -0.57
CA GLY A 226 -15.18 -7.30 -0.89
C GLY A 226 -13.86 -8.07 -0.83
N ARG A 227 -12.72 -7.38 -0.71
CA ARG A 227 -11.35 -7.92 -0.59
C ARG A 227 -10.86 -8.69 -1.82
N TYR A 228 -11.28 -8.28 -3.00
CA TYR A 228 -10.81 -8.82 -4.29
C TYR A 228 -10.41 -7.69 -5.24
N LYS A 229 -9.61 -8.02 -6.28
CA LYS A 229 -9.11 -7.04 -7.25
C LYS A 229 -9.31 -7.47 -8.70
N ASP A 230 -10.10 -8.54 -8.90
CA ASP A 230 -10.53 -9.07 -10.21
C ASP A 230 -11.88 -9.76 -10.09
N ASP A 231 -12.56 -9.96 -11.22
CA ASP A 231 -13.92 -10.48 -11.26
C ASP A 231 -14.04 -11.96 -10.90
N VAL A 232 -13.02 -12.77 -11.23
CA VAL A 232 -13.02 -14.21 -10.96
C VAL A 232 -13.01 -14.45 -9.45
N ASN A 233 -12.12 -13.77 -8.75
CA ASN A 233 -12.04 -13.85 -7.29
C ASN A 233 -13.24 -13.19 -6.62
N GLY A 234 -13.75 -12.09 -7.19
CA GLY A 234 -14.96 -11.44 -6.70
C GLY A 234 -16.19 -12.33 -6.76
N ALA A 235 -16.39 -13.06 -7.87
CA ALA A 235 -17.46 -14.02 -8.01
C ALA A 235 -17.32 -15.18 -7.01
N ALA A 236 -16.11 -15.73 -6.86
CA ALA A 236 -15.84 -16.82 -5.91
C ALA A 236 -16.10 -16.37 -4.45
N PHE A 237 -15.62 -15.20 -4.04
CA PHE A 237 -15.84 -14.69 -2.67
C PHE A 237 -17.31 -14.35 -2.40
N SER A 238 -18.04 -13.87 -3.43
CA SER A 238 -19.48 -13.65 -3.31
C SER A 238 -20.24 -14.95 -3.11
N GLN A 239 -19.84 -16.03 -3.81
CA GLN A 239 -20.43 -17.37 -3.64
C GLN A 239 -20.10 -17.93 -2.25
N ILE A 240 -18.85 -17.85 -1.80
CA ILE A 240 -18.44 -18.29 -0.45
C ILE A 240 -19.24 -17.55 0.62
N ARG A 241 -19.43 -16.23 0.46
CA ARG A 241 -20.24 -15.43 1.39
C ARG A 241 -21.71 -15.87 1.38
N LEU A 242 -22.27 -16.18 0.21
CA LEU A 242 -23.63 -16.66 0.10
C LEU A 242 -23.79 -18.03 0.76
N ASP A 243 -22.88 -18.99 0.47
CA ASP A 243 -22.88 -20.32 1.09
C ASP A 243 -22.82 -20.21 2.63
N TYR A 244 -21.95 -19.33 3.15
CA TYR A 244 -21.85 -19.06 4.58
C TYR A 244 -23.16 -18.54 5.16
N LEU A 245 -23.76 -17.51 4.55
CA LEU A 245 -24.99 -16.89 5.05
C LEU A 245 -26.19 -17.85 4.95
N ARG A 246 -26.15 -18.81 4.06
CA ARG A 246 -27.19 -19.82 3.85
C ARG A 246 -26.90 -21.18 4.52
N ARG A 247 -25.80 -21.29 5.30
CA ARG A 247 -25.39 -22.56 5.93
C ARG A 247 -26.45 -23.20 6.84
N HIS A 248 -27.43 -22.41 7.29
CA HIS A 248 -28.54 -22.84 8.13
C HIS A 248 -29.88 -22.96 7.38
N ALA A 249 -29.91 -22.66 6.06
CA ALA A 249 -31.14 -22.72 5.29
C ALA A 249 -31.77 -24.12 5.28
N HIS A 250 -30.93 -25.15 5.17
CA HIS A 250 -31.32 -26.55 5.16
C HIS A 250 -30.42 -27.35 6.09
N THR A 251 -30.92 -27.73 7.25
CA THR A 251 -30.15 -28.47 8.26
C THR A 251 -30.95 -29.67 8.77
N ALA A 252 -30.25 -30.69 9.20
CA ALA A 252 -30.87 -31.75 9.98
C ALA A 252 -30.09 -31.96 11.28
N THR A 253 -30.81 -32.33 12.34
CA THR A 253 -30.22 -32.77 13.60
C THR A 253 -30.71 -34.17 13.91
N GLY A 254 -29.87 -35.00 14.51
CA GLY A 254 -30.25 -36.36 14.79
C GLY A 254 -29.43 -37.02 15.89
N GLN A 255 -29.80 -38.26 16.17
CA GLN A 255 -29.16 -39.10 17.18
C GLN A 255 -28.91 -40.51 16.57
N SER A 256 -27.77 -41.08 16.96
CA SER A 256 -27.44 -42.44 16.54
C SER A 256 -26.57 -43.18 17.55
N ASN A 257 -26.38 -44.48 17.29
CA ASN A 257 -25.40 -45.30 17.96
C ASN A 257 -24.25 -45.74 17.00
N GLU A 258 -24.11 -45.02 15.84
CA GLU A 258 -23.06 -45.30 14.83
C GLU A 258 -21.76 -44.57 15.20
N PRO A 259 -20.72 -45.29 15.63
CA PRO A 259 -19.47 -44.66 16.05
C PRO A 259 -18.63 -44.17 14.86
N LEU A 260 -18.89 -44.57 13.63
CA LEU A 260 -18.13 -44.15 12.44
C LEU A 260 -18.45 -42.73 11.98
N LEU A 261 -19.60 -42.18 12.39
CA LEU A 261 -19.97 -40.80 12.06
C LEU A 261 -18.88 -39.84 12.57
N ARG A 262 -18.48 -38.87 11.74
CA ARG A 262 -17.45 -37.86 12.05
C ARG A 262 -17.78 -36.55 11.36
N ALA A 263 -17.48 -35.45 12.01
CA ALA A 263 -17.56 -34.13 11.38
C ALA A 263 -16.63 -34.05 10.16
N GLY A 264 -17.14 -33.47 9.06
CA GLY A 264 -16.45 -33.38 7.79
C GLY A 264 -16.48 -34.65 6.95
N TYR A 265 -17.32 -35.62 7.29
CA TYR A 265 -17.56 -36.83 6.50
C TYR A 265 -18.96 -36.82 5.88
N LYS A 266 -19.09 -37.48 4.72
CA LYS A 266 -20.36 -37.76 4.08
C LYS A 266 -20.82 -39.19 4.41
N PHE A 267 -22.12 -39.42 4.38
CA PHE A 267 -22.73 -40.75 4.42
C PHE A 267 -24.05 -40.76 3.66
N ASP A 268 -24.50 -41.92 3.24
CA ASP A 268 -25.84 -42.13 2.68
C ASP A 268 -26.77 -42.61 3.80
N LEU A 269 -27.93 -41.98 3.95
CA LEU A 269 -29.00 -42.43 4.82
C LEU A 269 -29.94 -43.35 3.99
N GLN A 270 -30.35 -44.46 4.56
CA GLN A 270 -31.34 -45.38 3.97
C GLN A 270 -32.41 -45.77 4.98
N GLU A 271 -33.51 -46.35 4.45
CA GLU A 271 -34.64 -46.89 5.25
C GLU A 271 -35.42 -45.83 6.06
N HIS A 272 -35.24 -44.54 5.77
CA HIS A 272 -36.10 -43.53 6.31
C HIS A 272 -37.48 -43.57 5.67
N LEU A 273 -38.54 -43.40 6.48
CA LEU A 273 -39.93 -43.49 6.00
C LEU A 273 -40.28 -42.39 4.97
N ASP A 274 -39.69 -41.21 5.09
CA ASP A 274 -39.76 -40.18 4.07
C ASP A 274 -38.63 -40.43 3.05
N PRO A 275 -38.96 -40.74 1.78
CA PRO A 275 -37.95 -40.99 0.75
C PRO A 275 -37.01 -39.81 0.49
N ALA A 276 -37.44 -38.56 0.75
CA ALA A 276 -36.65 -37.38 0.55
C ALA A 276 -35.43 -37.31 1.51
N MET A 277 -35.50 -38.01 2.64
CA MET A 277 -34.41 -38.10 3.60
C MET A 277 -33.36 -39.15 3.24
N ASN A 278 -33.73 -40.15 2.39
CA ASN A 278 -32.82 -41.20 1.91
C ASN A 278 -31.88 -40.66 0.83
N ARG A 279 -30.89 -39.91 1.28
CA ARG A 279 -29.93 -39.20 0.43
C ARG A 279 -28.56 -39.11 1.12
N ASP A 280 -27.59 -38.50 0.44
CA ASP A 280 -26.31 -38.19 1.00
C ASP A 280 -26.38 -36.95 1.94
N TRP A 281 -25.67 -37.05 3.03
CA TRP A 281 -25.57 -36.01 4.07
C TRP A 281 -24.11 -35.72 4.39
N VAL A 282 -23.81 -34.47 4.73
CA VAL A 282 -22.53 -34.04 5.31
C VAL A 282 -22.73 -33.85 6.82
N VAL A 283 -21.88 -34.47 7.61
CA VAL A 283 -21.83 -34.25 9.08
C VAL A 283 -21.09 -32.96 9.35
N VAL A 284 -21.80 -31.94 9.84
CA VAL A 284 -21.22 -30.63 10.21
C VAL A 284 -20.59 -30.67 11.60
N SER A 285 -21.34 -31.22 12.55
CA SER A 285 -20.88 -31.38 13.92
C SER A 285 -21.39 -32.68 14.52
N ILE A 286 -20.67 -33.24 15.46
CA ILE A 286 -21.07 -34.43 16.20
C ILE A 286 -20.51 -34.40 17.62
N ASN A 287 -21.34 -34.81 18.55
CA ASN A 287 -20.97 -35.05 19.94
C ASN A 287 -21.14 -36.54 20.29
N HIS A 288 -20.05 -37.19 20.64
CA HIS A 288 -20.02 -38.59 21.02
C HIS A 288 -20.05 -38.70 22.53
N GLN A 289 -20.81 -39.64 23.06
CA GLN A 289 -20.86 -39.99 24.48
C GLN A 289 -20.78 -41.52 24.62
N GLY A 290 -19.87 -41.98 25.45
CA GLY A 290 -19.71 -43.41 25.73
C GLY A 290 -19.32 -43.64 27.17
N GLU A 291 -19.80 -44.72 27.74
CA GLU A 291 -19.50 -45.12 29.11
C GLU A 291 -19.28 -46.65 29.17
N GLN A 292 -18.23 -47.05 29.88
CA GLN A 292 -17.86 -48.46 30.06
C GLN A 292 -17.74 -48.80 31.57
N PRO A 293 -18.86 -48.98 32.31
CA PRO A 293 -18.84 -49.22 33.73
C PRO A 293 -18.08 -50.46 34.15
N GLN A 294 -17.95 -51.46 33.24
CA GLN A 294 -17.20 -52.70 33.51
C GLN A 294 -15.70 -52.46 33.75
N ALA A 295 -15.14 -51.37 33.28
CA ALA A 295 -13.78 -50.96 33.59
C ALA A 295 -13.55 -50.67 35.08
N LEU A 296 -14.63 -50.40 35.82
CA LEU A 296 -14.64 -50.08 37.23
C LEU A 296 -15.29 -51.19 38.10
N GLN A 297 -15.41 -52.43 37.58
CA GLN A 297 -16.06 -53.52 38.28
C GLN A 297 -15.40 -53.80 39.67
N GLU A 298 -14.08 -53.70 39.74
CA GLU A 298 -13.29 -53.88 40.96
C GLU A 298 -13.54 -52.73 41.99
N GLU A 299 -14.04 -51.58 41.55
CA GLU A 299 -14.42 -50.42 42.38
C GLU A 299 -15.94 -50.34 42.58
N GLY A 300 -16.70 -51.41 42.28
CA GLY A 300 -18.13 -51.47 42.42
C GLY A 300 -18.92 -50.92 41.23
N GLY A 301 -18.29 -50.66 40.14
CA GLY A 301 -18.95 -50.22 38.88
C GLY A 301 -19.86 -51.33 38.33
N SER A 302 -21.10 -50.98 37.98
CA SER A 302 -22.10 -51.90 37.41
C SER A 302 -22.86 -51.22 36.27
N GLY A 303 -23.33 -52.03 35.32
CA GLY A 303 -24.13 -51.57 34.18
C GLY A 303 -23.58 -52.04 32.82
N ALA A 304 -24.31 -51.77 31.78
CA ALA A 304 -23.90 -52.09 30.41
C ALA A 304 -23.05 -50.97 29.80
N THR A 305 -22.14 -51.33 28.91
CA THR A 305 -21.47 -50.34 28.06
C THR A 305 -22.52 -49.64 27.20
N THR A 306 -22.46 -48.30 27.18
CA THR A 306 -23.35 -47.46 26.38
C THR A 306 -22.56 -46.63 25.42
N TYR A 307 -23.17 -46.33 24.27
CA TYR A 307 -22.65 -45.38 23.31
C TYR A 307 -23.81 -44.71 22.56
N SER A 308 -23.71 -43.40 22.42
CA SER A 308 -24.62 -42.59 21.61
C SER A 308 -23.91 -41.39 21.06
N ASN A 309 -24.48 -40.81 20.02
CA ASN A 309 -24.03 -39.51 19.50
C ASN A 309 -25.21 -38.64 19.06
N GLN A 310 -24.95 -37.35 19.04
CA GLN A 310 -25.83 -36.31 18.51
C GLN A 310 -25.09 -35.54 17.45
N PHE A 311 -25.76 -35.28 16.34
CA PHE A 311 -25.11 -34.66 15.19
C PHE A 311 -25.96 -33.60 14.51
N SER A 312 -25.29 -32.70 13.75
CA SER A 312 -25.90 -31.77 12.81
C SER A 312 -25.41 -32.05 11.41
N LEU A 313 -26.32 -31.99 10.46
CA LEU A 313 -26.10 -32.33 9.05
C LEU A 313 -26.54 -31.20 8.13
N ILE A 314 -25.99 -31.20 6.93
CA ILE A 314 -26.54 -30.52 5.75
C ILE A 314 -26.67 -31.52 4.59
N PRO A 315 -27.58 -31.28 3.60
CA PRO A 315 -27.63 -32.07 2.38
C PRO A 315 -26.26 -32.12 1.68
N GLY A 316 -25.90 -33.30 1.15
CA GLY A 316 -24.57 -33.57 0.62
C GLY A 316 -24.15 -32.77 -0.61
N HIS A 317 -25.10 -32.13 -1.32
CA HIS A 317 -24.83 -31.24 -2.46
C HIS A 317 -24.55 -29.80 -2.05
N LEU A 318 -24.83 -29.42 -0.78
CA LEU A 318 -24.53 -28.09 -0.27
C LEU A 318 -23.09 -27.99 0.27
N HIS A 319 -22.52 -26.81 0.18
CA HIS A 319 -21.22 -26.50 0.75
C HIS A 319 -21.38 -25.81 2.11
N TRP A 320 -20.91 -26.46 3.16
CA TRP A 320 -20.84 -25.80 4.46
C TRP A 320 -19.63 -24.87 4.52
N ARG A 321 -19.84 -23.66 5.03
CA ARG A 321 -18.77 -22.67 5.23
C ARG A 321 -18.72 -22.26 6.70
N ALA A 322 -17.50 -22.12 7.21
CA ALA A 322 -17.28 -21.63 8.56
C ALA A 322 -17.67 -20.16 8.66
N GLU A 323 -17.99 -19.74 9.89
CA GLU A 323 -18.21 -18.33 10.18
C GLU A 323 -16.91 -17.54 10.01
N PRO A 324 -16.91 -16.47 9.20
CA PRO A 324 -15.74 -15.62 9.07
C PRO A 324 -15.37 -15.02 10.43
N GLN A 325 -14.16 -15.28 10.90
CA GLN A 325 -13.65 -14.66 12.11
C GLN A 325 -13.35 -13.17 11.85
N PRO A 326 -13.62 -12.28 12.84
CA PRO A 326 -13.26 -10.88 12.71
C PRO A 326 -11.76 -10.72 12.42
N LYS A 327 -11.43 -9.96 11.37
CA LYS A 327 -10.04 -9.63 11.09
C LYS A 327 -9.51 -8.67 12.16
N PRO A 328 -8.32 -8.88 12.71
CA PRO A 328 -7.70 -7.93 13.64
C PRO A 328 -7.62 -6.54 13.00
N GLN A 329 -7.97 -5.53 13.78
CA GLN A 329 -7.91 -4.14 13.34
C GLN A 329 -6.71 -3.44 13.97
N VAL A 330 -6.10 -2.53 13.22
CA VAL A 330 -5.08 -1.63 13.69
C VAL A 330 -5.75 -0.33 14.15
N ASP A 331 -5.76 -0.09 15.45
CA ASP A 331 -6.53 0.99 16.08
C ASP A 331 -5.99 2.40 15.80
N GLY A 332 -4.77 2.53 15.29
CA GLY A 332 -4.14 3.82 15.03
C GLY A 332 -2.97 3.73 14.05
N PRO A 333 -2.32 4.86 13.75
CA PRO A 333 -1.14 4.85 12.90
C PRO A 333 0.06 4.17 13.60
N MET A 334 0.96 3.64 12.80
CA MET A 334 2.22 3.06 13.22
C MET A 334 3.39 3.80 12.60
N ILE A 335 4.54 3.72 13.25
CA ILE A 335 5.82 4.14 12.68
C ILE A 335 6.41 2.97 11.88
N ALA A 336 7.00 3.30 10.73
CA ALA A 336 7.79 2.38 9.92
C ALA A 336 8.97 3.11 9.29
N THR A 337 10.00 2.37 8.87
CA THR A 337 11.14 2.92 8.14
C THR A 337 11.03 2.57 6.67
N VAL A 338 11.31 3.51 5.79
CA VAL A 338 11.38 3.27 4.33
C VAL A 338 12.62 2.45 4.03
N VAL A 339 12.46 1.41 3.22
CA VAL A 339 13.52 0.46 2.88
C VAL A 339 13.61 0.22 1.37
N GLY A 340 14.74 -0.31 0.93
CA GLY A 340 15.00 -0.62 -0.47
C GLY A 340 16.25 -1.45 -0.66
N PRO A 341 16.71 -1.64 -1.91
CA PRO A 341 17.95 -2.34 -2.23
C PRO A 341 19.17 -1.63 -1.63
N GLU A 342 20.21 -2.39 -1.36
CA GLU A 342 21.47 -1.86 -0.87
C GLU A 342 22.10 -0.90 -1.90
N GLY A 343 22.56 0.25 -1.44
CA GLY A 343 23.17 1.30 -2.29
C GLY A 343 22.19 2.26 -2.95
N GLU A 344 20.87 2.03 -2.85
CA GLU A 344 19.86 2.97 -3.31
C GLU A 344 19.46 3.97 -2.23
N GLU A 345 19.18 5.22 -2.63
CA GLU A 345 18.66 6.26 -1.74
C GLU A 345 17.16 6.46 -1.90
N ILE A 346 16.63 6.27 -3.12
CA ILE A 346 15.22 6.45 -3.47
C ILE A 346 14.76 5.21 -4.21
N PHE A 347 13.81 4.47 -3.62
CA PHE A 347 13.25 3.27 -4.23
C PHE A 347 11.72 3.37 -4.28
N CYS A 348 11.19 3.63 -5.47
CA CYS A 348 9.76 3.75 -5.70
C CYS A 348 9.34 3.09 -7.02
N ASP A 349 8.04 2.84 -7.17
CA ASP A 349 7.46 2.37 -8.43
C ASP A 349 6.83 3.52 -9.24
N GLU A 350 6.20 3.17 -10.37
CA GLU A 350 5.54 4.11 -11.30
C GLU A 350 4.37 4.90 -10.68
N HIS A 351 3.90 4.51 -9.51
CA HIS A 351 2.85 5.20 -8.74
C HIS A 351 3.39 5.99 -7.55
N GLY A 352 4.72 6.11 -7.42
CA GLY A 352 5.37 6.77 -6.28
C GLY A 352 5.18 6.02 -4.95
N ARG A 353 4.89 4.71 -5.00
CA ARG A 353 4.82 3.85 -3.81
C ARG A 353 6.22 3.46 -3.36
N VAL A 354 6.38 3.23 -2.07
CA VAL A 354 7.65 2.84 -1.45
C VAL A 354 7.50 1.54 -0.66
N LYS A 355 8.63 0.94 -0.29
CA LYS A 355 8.71 -0.21 0.61
C LYS A 355 9.01 0.24 2.02
N ILE A 356 8.45 -0.45 3.01
CA ILE A 356 8.61 -0.11 4.42
C ILE A 356 8.96 -1.34 5.26
N HIS A 357 9.56 -1.10 6.41
CA HIS A 357 9.81 -2.10 7.44
C HIS A 357 9.20 -1.62 8.75
N PHE A 358 8.32 -2.46 9.34
CA PHE A 358 7.72 -2.18 10.63
C PHE A 358 8.64 -2.62 11.78
N PRO A 359 8.77 -1.86 12.89
CA PRO A 359 9.62 -2.24 14.02
C PRO A 359 9.24 -3.57 14.69
N TRP A 360 7.99 -4.01 14.54
CA TRP A 360 7.51 -5.29 15.08
C TRP A 360 7.78 -6.49 14.15
N ASP A 361 8.12 -6.25 12.89
CA ASP A 361 8.42 -7.33 11.94
C ASP A 361 9.82 -7.90 12.20
N ARG A 362 9.84 -9.08 12.80
CA ARG A 362 11.07 -9.81 13.15
C ARG A 362 11.48 -10.85 12.12
N TYR A 363 10.73 -11.00 11.03
CA TYR A 363 10.97 -12.03 10.02
C TYR A 363 11.63 -11.49 8.76
N SER A 364 11.54 -10.19 8.49
CA SER A 364 12.20 -9.56 7.36
C SER A 364 13.53 -8.91 7.76
N ASN A 365 14.40 -8.72 6.77
CA ASN A 365 15.75 -8.16 6.97
C ASN A 365 15.83 -6.64 6.81
N GLY A 366 14.69 -5.94 6.74
CA GLY A 366 14.66 -4.49 6.53
C GLY A 366 15.14 -4.05 5.13
N ASN A 367 14.80 -4.81 4.10
CA ASN A 367 15.15 -4.55 2.71
C ASN A 367 13.89 -4.40 1.82
N GLU A 368 14.06 -4.36 0.51
CA GLU A 368 12.98 -4.22 -0.49
C GLU A 368 11.92 -5.35 -0.45
N GLN A 369 12.19 -6.42 0.28
CA GLN A 369 11.26 -7.54 0.46
C GLN A 369 10.45 -7.44 1.75
N SER A 370 10.64 -6.43 2.59
CA SER A 370 10.01 -6.32 3.91
C SER A 370 8.51 -6.01 3.83
N SER A 371 8.02 -5.40 2.76
CA SER A 371 6.59 -5.12 2.59
C SER A 371 6.13 -5.19 1.12
N CYS A 372 4.83 -5.08 0.91
CA CYS A 372 4.28 -4.70 -0.39
C CYS A 372 4.67 -3.26 -0.76
N TRP A 373 4.34 -2.84 -1.98
CA TRP A 373 4.39 -1.44 -2.36
C TRP A 373 3.30 -0.64 -1.64
N VAL A 374 3.70 0.32 -0.81
CA VAL A 374 2.80 1.13 0.03
C VAL A 374 2.63 2.52 -0.60
N ARG A 375 1.37 2.94 -0.79
CA ARG A 375 1.04 4.26 -1.32
C ARG A 375 1.44 5.35 -0.34
N VAL A 376 1.89 6.49 -0.89
CA VAL A 376 2.24 7.68 -0.12
C VAL A 376 1.16 8.75 -0.34
N SER A 377 0.55 9.22 0.73
CA SER A 377 -0.34 10.38 0.70
C SER A 377 0.49 11.64 0.42
N GLN A 378 0.07 12.43 -0.56
CA GLN A 378 0.65 13.71 -0.89
C GLN A 378 -0.28 14.83 -0.42
N GLY A 379 0.28 16.00 -0.09
CA GLY A 379 -0.51 17.13 0.36
C GLY A 379 -1.50 17.67 -0.69
N TRP A 380 -1.21 17.42 -1.97
CA TRP A 380 -2.06 17.75 -3.11
C TRP A 380 -1.76 16.79 -4.25
N ALA A 381 -2.81 16.16 -4.82
CA ALA A 381 -2.67 15.15 -5.86
C ALA A 381 -3.80 15.28 -6.88
N GLY A 382 -3.54 15.95 -7.99
CA GLY A 382 -4.44 16.07 -9.14
C GLY A 382 -3.91 15.31 -10.35
N SER A 383 -4.62 15.40 -11.48
CA SER A 383 -4.17 14.82 -12.73
C SER A 383 -3.04 15.66 -13.32
N GLN A 384 -1.79 15.22 -13.14
CA GLN A 384 -0.54 15.87 -13.59
C GLN A 384 -0.23 17.22 -12.91
N TYR A 385 -0.86 17.52 -11.78
CA TYR A 385 -0.52 18.67 -10.95
C TYR A 385 -0.65 18.32 -9.48
N GLY A 386 0.10 19.02 -8.63
CA GLY A 386 0.08 18.81 -7.20
C GLY A 386 1.47 18.89 -6.58
N PHE A 387 1.58 18.36 -5.37
CA PHE A 387 2.84 18.27 -4.64
C PHE A 387 3.28 16.80 -4.56
N ILE A 388 4.49 16.51 -4.99
CA ILE A 388 5.09 15.19 -4.90
C ILE A 388 6.44 15.24 -4.18
N ALA A 389 6.59 14.42 -3.15
CA ALA A 389 7.88 14.21 -2.47
C ALA A 389 7.96 12.74 -2.05
N ILE A 390 8.81 11.97 -2.71
CA ILE A 390 8.99 10.55 -2.41
C ILE A 390 9.81 10.39 -1.13
N PRO A 391 9.36 9.60 -0.14
CA PRO A 391 10.18 9.27 1.03
C PRO A 391 11.42 8.48 0.60
N ARG A 392 12.58 8.85 1.15
CA ARG A 392 13.85 8.16 0.88
C ARG A 392 14.05 6.98 1.83
N ILE A 393 14.91 6.05 1.44
CA ILE A 393 15.35 4.94 2.30
C ILE A 393 15.94 5.52 3.59
N GLY A 394 15.56 4.92 4.74
CA GLY A 394 15.92 5.40 6.07
C GLY A 394 14.98 6.46 6.67
N HIS A 395 14.06 7.05 5.88
CA HIS A 395 13.07 7.97 6.45
C HIS A 395 12.06 7.22 7.32
N GLU A 396 11.74 7.82 8.46
CA GLU A 396 10.65 7.40 9.32
C GLU A 396 9.32 7.94 8.80
N VAL A 397 8.34 7.05 8.63
CA VAL A 397 7.03 7.35 8.09
C VAL A 397 5.91 6.93 9.02
N ILE A 398 4.82 7.70 9.00
CA ILE A 398 3.59 7.40 9.70
C ILE A 398 2.70 6.59 8.75
N VAL A 399 2.36 5.37 9.14
CA VAL A 399 1.54 4.44 8.36
C VAL A 399 0.18 4.31 9.01
N SER A 400 -0.86 4.64 8.28
CA SER A 400 -2.26 4.37 8.62
C SER A 400 -2.76 3.15 7.84
N PHE A 401 -3.89 2.60 8.24
CA PHE A 401 -4.46 1.41 7.62
C PHE A 401 -5.89 1.70 7.18
N LEU A 402 -6.20 1.48 5.91
CA LEU A 402 -7.54 1.73 5.37
C LEU A 402 -8.56 0.81 6.06
N ASN A 403 -9.59 1.39 6.66
CA ASN A 403 -10.60 0.68 7.47
C ASN A 403 -10.00 -0.14 8.64
N GLY A 404 -8.81 0.23 9.14
CA GLY A 404 -8.11 -0.54 10.16
C GLY A 404 -7.54 -1.88 9.68
N ASP A 405 -7.61 -2.18 8.38
CA ASP A 405 -7.16 -3.46 7.81
C ASP A 405 -5.62 -3.51 7.73
N PRO A 406 -4.94 -4.40 8.48
CA PRO A 406 -3.48 -4.51 8.45
C PRO A 406 -2.90 -4.84 7.07
N ASP A 407 -3.71 -5.38 6.15
CA ASP A 407 -3.30 -5.66 4.77
C ASP A 407 -3.39 -4.44 3.85
N GLN A 408 -3.89 -3.29 4.34
CA GLN A 408 -4.13 -2.08 3.55
C GLN A 408 -3.35 -0.86 4.10
N PRO A 409 -2.01 -0.94 4.21
CA PRO A 409 -1.21 0.18 4.70
C PRO A 409 -1.17 1.33 3.70
N ILE A 410 -1.15 2.57 4.23
CA ILE A 410 -0.93 3.81 3.48
C ILE A 410 -0.08 4.76 4.32
N ILE A 411 0.96 5.35 3.73
CA ILE A 411 1.78 6.36 4.39
C ILE A 411 1.02 7.68 4.40
N THR A 412 0.80 8.24 5.59
CA THR A 412 0.05 9.48 5.80
C THR A 412 0.90 10.64 6.29
N GLY A 413 2.14 10.39 6.71
CA GLY A 413 3.05 11.41 7.21
C GLY A 413 4.48 10.94 7.33
N ARG A 414 5.33 11.85 7.84
CA ARG A 414 6.75 11.63 8.11
C ARG A 414 7.14 12.31 9.41
N THR A 415 8.14 11.77 10.08
CA THR A 415 8.68 12.35 11.33
C THR A 415 10.19 12.41 11.27
N TYR A 416 10.75 13.39 11.97
CA TYR A 416 12.17 13.39 12.28
C TYR A 416 12.43 12.51 13.51
N HIS A 417 13.65 12.02 13.65
CA HIS A 417 14.09 11.24 14.80
C HIS A 417 15.56 11.55 15.15
N ALA A 418 16.12 10.89 16.13
CA ALA A 418 17.43 11.24 16.70
C ALA A 418 18.60 11.23 15.69
N THR A 419 18.52 10.43 14.62
CA THR A 419 19.55 10.34 13.57
C THR A 419 19.14 10.98 12.26
N ASN A 420 17.82 11.15 12.00
CA ASN A 420 17.27 11.90 10.88
C ASN A 420 16.66 13.20 11.40
N THR A 421 17.53 14.21 11.59
CA THR A 421 17.21 15.47 12.26
C THR A 421 16.66 16.53 11.29
N PRO A 422 15.93 17.54 11.77
CA PRO A 422 15.55 18.71 10.97
C PRO A 422 16.75 19.41 10.33
N PRO A 423 16.56 20.11 9.19
CA PRO A 423 17.65 20.77 8.45
C PRO A 423 18.34 21.90 9.22
N TYR A 424 17.72 22.43 10.26
CA TYR A 424 18.28 23.44 11.15
C TYR A 424 18.14 23.02 12.61
N THR A 425 19.12 23.39 13.44
CA THR A 425 19.15 23.06 14.87
C THR A 425 17.96 23.66 15.61
N LEU A 426 17.20 22.81 16.29
CA LEU A 426 16.11 23.22 17.17
C LEU A 426 16.57 23.14 18.66
N PRO A 427 16.07 24.01 19.52
CA PRO A 427 15.08 25.07 19.31
C PRO A 427 15.65 26.42 18.81
N GLU A 428 16.91 26.50 18.48
CA GLU A 428 17.61 27.76 18.09
C GLU A 428 16.94 28.42 16.87
N HIS A 429 16.63 27.64 15.84
CA HIS A 429 16.02 28.14 14.60
C HIS A 429 14.50 27.84 14.51
N LYS A 430 13.80 27.96 15.64
CA LYS A 430 12.34 27.69 15.70
C LYS A 430 11.46 28.61 14.85
N THR A 431 12.01 29.75 14.42
CA THR A 431 11.34 30.75 13.57
C THR A 431 11.50 30.49 12.09
N LYS A 432 12.31 29.47 11.71
CA LYS A 432 12.48 29.08 10.30
C LYS A 432 11.42 28.10 9.82
N THR A 433 10.84 28.39 8.66
CA THR A 433 10.07 27.45 7.84
C THR A 433 10.91 27.08 6.62
N VAL A 434 11.10 25.77 6.37
CA VAL A 434 12.08 25.28 5.38
C VAL A 434 11.51 24.20 4.50
N LEU A 435 11.66 24.37 3.19
CA LEU A 435 11.58 23.28 2.19
C LEU A 435 12.99 23.07 1.64
N ARG A 436 13.65 22.00 2.08
CA ARG A 436 15.00 21.65 1.64
C ARG A 436 15.01 20.24 1.06
N THR A 437 15.62 20.11 -0.11
CA THR A 437 15.87 18.83 -0.77
C THR A 437 17.30 18.37 -0.52
N GLU A 438 17.66 17.21 -1.02
CA GLU A 438 19.01 16.67 -0.96
C GLU A 438 19.37 16.11 -2.33
N THR A 439 20.60 16.34 -2.77
CA THR A 439 21.10 15.83 -4.04
C THR A 439 21.14 14.30 -4.02
N HIS A 440 20.58 13.65 -5.03
CA HIS A 440 20.62 12.18 -5.17
C HIS A 440 22.02 11.73 -5.59
N GLN A 441 22.58 10.77 -4.87
CA GLN A 441 23.93 10.20 -5.11
C GLN A 441 25.03 11.26 -5.19
N GLY A 442 24.93 12.31 -4.41
CA GLY A 442 25.89 13.40 -4.39
C GLY A 442 25.73 14.30 -3.18
N GLU A 443 26.58 15.34 -3.10
CA GLU A 443 26.50 16.34 -2.04
C GLU A 443 25.76 17.59 -2.53
N GLY A 444 25.03 18.26 -1.64
CA GLY A 444 24.33 19.50 -1.90
C GLY A 444 22.82 19.44 -1.73
N PHE A 445 22.15 20.55 -1.97
CA PHE A 445 20.70 20.69 -1.73
C PHE A 445 20.12 21.87 -2.51
N ASN A 446 18.81 21.85 -2.75
CA ASN A 446 18.03 23.05 -3.08
C ASN A 446 17.19 23.44 -1.87
N GLU A 447 16.96 24.75 -1.64
CA GLU A 447 16.23 25.23 -0.48
C GLU A 447 15.37 26.46 -0.81
N LEU A 448 14.16 26.44 -0.28
CA LEU A 448 13.33 27.64 -0.06
C LEU A 448 13.05 27.73 1.42
N SER A 449 13.52 28.80 2.06
CA SER A 449 13.27 29.00 3.48
C SER A 449 12.81 30.42 3.79
N PHE A 450 12.09 30.53 4.92
CA PHE A 450 11.58 31.75 5.49
C PHE A 450 12.09 31.88 6.92
N GLU A 451 12.71 33.00 7.25
CA GLU A 451 13.04 33.37 8.62
C GLU A 451 12.06 34.46 9.06
N ASP A 452 11.35 34.20 10.17
CA ASP A 452 10.30 35.09 10.68
C ASP A 452 10.70 35.77 12.00
N GLN A 453 11.99 35.72 12.41
CA GLN A 453 12.45 36.43 13.58
C GLN A 453 12.44 37.93 13.32
N ALA A 454 11.74 38.70 14.18
CA ALA A 454 11.65 40.15 14.06
C ALA A 454 13.01 40.83 13.92
N GLY A 455 13.19 41.62 12.85
CA GLY A 455 14.43 42.30 12.49
C GLY A 455 15.49 41.44 11.80
N LYS A 456 15.13 40.17 11.47
CA LYS A 456 15.96 39.25 10.68
C LYS A 456 15.16 38.52 9.60
N GLU A 457 13.99 39.06 9.29
CA GLU A 457 13.08 38.44 8.29
C GLU A 457 13.79 38.25 6.95
N GLN A 458 13.70 37.07 6.39
CA GLN A 458 14.40 36.71 5.16
C GLN A 458 13.63 35.65 4.37
N ILE A 459 13.58 35.80 3.05
CA ILE A 459 13.29 34.71 2.12
C ILE A 459 14.62 34.33 1.48
N TYR A 460 15.02 33.07 1.64
CA TYR A 460 16.23 32.52 1.05
C TYR A 460 15.88 31.46 0.01
N LEU A 461 16.44 31.65 -1.21
CA LEU A 461 16.31 30.70 -2.31
C LEU A 461 17.71 30.25 -2.71
N HIS A 462 17.94 28.95 -2.71
CA HIS A 462 19.19 28.32 -3.09
C HIS A 462 18.95 27.23 -4.13
N ALA A 463 19.62 27.36 -5.28
CA ALA A 463 19.73 26.32 -6.29
C ALA A 463 21.14 25.73 -6.25
N GLN A 464 21.26 24.43 -6.10
CA GLN A 464 22.56 23.74 -6.04
C GLN A 464 23.34 23.87 -7.34
N LYS A 465 22.66 23.93 -8.45
CA LYS A 465 23.29 24.04 -9.79
C LYS A 465 22.63 25.12 -10.62
N ASP A 466 21.54 24.84 -11.25
CA ASP A 466 20.89 25.74 -12.19
C ASP A 466 19.59 26.30 -11.61
N PHE A 467 19.28 27.54 -11.91
CA PHE A 467 18.00 28.18 -11.59
C PHE A 467 17.36 28.71 -12.88
N ASP A 468 16.31 28.06 -13.35
CA ASP A 468 15.53 28.43 -14.51
C ASP A 468 14.21 29.09 -14.10
N GLY A 469 13.90 30.24 -14.65
CA GLY A 469 12.67 30.98 -14.42
C GLY A 469 11.98 31.33 -15.73
N LEU A 470 10.74 30.87 -15.92
CA LEU A 470 9.89 31.22 -17.05
C LEU A 470 8.68 32.01 -16.53
N ILE A 471 8.44 33.18 -17.11
CA ILE A 471 7.31 34.05 -16.77
C ILE A 471 6.55 34.34 -18.06
N GLU A 472 5.35 33.81 -18.15
CA GLU A 472 4.53 33.85 -19.38
C GLU A 472 3.94 35.25 -19.68
N ASN A 473 3.94 36.17 -18.73
CA ASN A 473 3.41 37.53 -18.92
C ASN A 473 4.38 38.54 -18.31
N ASP A 474 4.06 39.16 -17.20
CA ASP A 474 4.79 40.30 -16.64
C ASP A 474 5.60 39.93 -15.40
N HIS A 475 6.81 40.47 -15.27
CA HIS A 475 7.61 40.43 -14.06
C HIS A 475 7.77 41.83 -13.47
N THR A 476 7.19 42.09 -12.33
CA THR A 476 7.29 43.37 -11.62
C THR A 476 8.06 43.19 -10.31
N THR A 477 9.10 43.99 -10.10
CA THR A 477 9.91 43.97 -8.89
C THR A 477 10.02 45.37 -8.30
N VAL A 478 9.74 45.52 -6.99
CA VAL A 478 9.98 46.78 -6.23
C VAL A 478 10.93 46.48 -5.10
N ILE A 479 12.10 47.11 -5.10
CA ILE A 479 13.13 47.01 -4.06
C ILE A 479 13.21 48.37 -3.37
N ARG A 480 12.92 48.41 -2.06
CA ARG A 480 12.82 49.67 -1.31
C ARG A 480 14.15 50.15 -0.75
N HIS A 481 15.18 49.34 -0.77
CA HIS A 481 16.52 49.69 -0.34
C HIS A 481 17.53 49.34 -1.42
N ASP A 482 18.42 48.42 -1.24
CA ASP A 482 19.50 48.14 -2.16
C ASP A 482 19.26 46.85 -2.96
N GLN A 483 19.70 46.83 -4.22
CA GLN A 483 19.80 45.62 -5.04
C GLN A 483 21.27 45.34 -5.34
N HIS A 484 21.71 44.11 -5.06
CA HIS A 484 23.03 43.62 -5.39
C HIS A 484 22.92 42.48 -6.41
N LEU A 485 23.70 42.58 -7.47
CA LEU A 485 23.85 41.52 -8.48
C LEU A 485 25.32 41.24 -8.70
N THR A 486 25.77 40.01 -8.48
CA THR A 486 27.11 39.54 -8.83
C THR A 486 26.97 38.37 -9.81
N VAL A 487 27.65 38.49 -10.95
CA VAL A 487 27.76 37.43 -11.97
C VAL A 487 29.25 37.12 -12.12
N GLU A 488 29.67 35.90 -11.77
CA GLU A 488 31.08 35.51 -11.75
C GLU A 488 31.64 35.22 -13.12
N ASN A 489 30.81 34.90 -14.09
CA ASN A 489 31.21 34.65 -15.48
C ASN A 489 30.52 35.65 -16.41
N ASP A 490 29.68 35.23 -17.29
CA ASP A 490 29.10 36.07 -18.34
C ASP A 490 27.63 36.42 -18.03
N GLN A 491 27.22 37.65 -18.38
CA GLN A 491 25.82 38.08 -18.35
C GLN A 491 25.34 38.36 -19.77
N PHE A 492 24.27 37.69 -20.18
CA PHE A 492 23.60 37.90 -21.47
C PHE A 492 22.22 38.53 -21.22
N THR A 493 21.87 39.55 -22.01
CA THR A 493 20.56 40.21 -21.90
C THR A 493 20.03 40.54 -23.28
N GLU A 494 18.86 40.06 -23.65
CA GLU A 494 18.13 40.42 -24.85
C GLU A 494 16.83 41.14 -24.51
N ILE A 495 16.58 42.31 -25.11
CA ILE A 495 15.36 43.09 -24.98
C ILE A 495 14.78 43.30 -26.36
N LYS A 496 13.72 42.59 -26.76
CA LYS A 496 13.17 42.57 -28.11
C LYS A 496 12.47 43.85 -28.52
N ARG A 497 12.19 44.80 -27.61
CA ARG A 497 11.54 46.07 -27.92
C ARG A 497 12.28 47.23 -27.27
N ASN A 498 11.80 47.80 -26.19
CA ASN A 498 12.29 49.03 -25.60
C ASN A 498 12.90 48.78 -24.20
N GLN A 499 14.05 49.39 -23.95
CA GLN A 499 14.60 49.52 -22.60
C GLN A 499 14.52 50.98 -22.15
N HIS A 500 13.97 51.19 -20.94
CA HIS A 500 13.96 52.50 -20.29
C HIS A 500 14.75 52.42 -18.96
N LEU A 501 15.74 53.27 -18.81
CA LEU A 501 16.55 53.37 -17.57
C LEU A 501 16.52 54.82 -17.07
N THR A 502 16.08 55.04 -15.84
CA THR A 502 16.14 56.32 -15.15
C THR A 502 16.95 56.15 -13.87
N VAL A 503 17.99 56.96 -13.70
CA VAL A 503 18.82 57.01 -12.50
C VAL A 503 18.76 58.42 -11.96
N GLU A 504 18.18 58.61 -10.74
CA GLU A 504 18.07 59.94 -10.12
C GLU A 504 19.38 60.42 -9.50
N GLY A 505 20.25 59.51 -9.14
CA GLY A 505 21.57 59.78 -8.60
C GLY A 505 22.69 59.64 -9.62
N GLU A 506 23.78 59.03 -9.22
CA GLU A 506 24.97 58.80 -10.07
C GLU A 506 24.87 57.43 -10.78
N SER A 507 25.29 57.38 -12.03
CA SER A 507 25.55 56.15 -12.75
C SER A 507 27.04 56.02 -13.02
N ARG A 508 27.65 54.93 -12.57
CA ARG A 508 29.08 54.64 -12.78
C ARG A 508 29.26 53.32 -13.47
N GLU A 509 30.08 53.32 -14.50
CA GLU A 509 30.46 52.13 -15.25
C GLU A 509 31.95 52.04 -15.40
N ALA A 510 32.55 50.87 -15.10
CA ALA A 510 33.96 50.57 -15.32
C ALA A 510 34.08 49.26 -16.08
N VAL A 511 34.71 49.33 -17.27
CA VAL A 511 34.97 48.18 -18.13
C VAL A 511 36.48 48.00 -18.24
N LYS A 512 37.04 46.90 -17.76
CA LYS A 512 38.47 46.59 -17.81
C LYS A 512 38.96 46.20 -19.22
N GLY A 513 38.09 45.67 -20.01
CA GLY A 513 38.35 45.30 -21.42
C GLY A 513 37.80 46.34 -22.39
N SER A 514 37.34 45.90 -23.53
CA SER A 514 36.77 46.76 -24.56
C SER A 514 35.26 46.96 -24.36
N LYS A 515 34.76 48.16 -24.55
CA LYS A 515 33.32 48.47 -24.62
C LYS A 515 32.94 48.82 -26.06
N THR A 516 31.97 48.12 -26.61
CA THR A 516 31.39 48.41 -27.95
C THR A 516 29.95 48.96 -27.74
N LEU A 517 29.66 50.09 -28.39
CA LEU A 517 28.30 50.61 -28.50
C LEU A 517 27.95 50.71 -30.00
N MET A 518 26.98 49.94 -30.45
CA MET A 518 26.48 50.00 -31.83
C MET A 518 25.02 50.46 -31.80
N VAL A 519 24.68 51.47 -32.56
CA VAL A 519 23.34 52.04 -32.68
C VAL A 519 23.02 52.19 -34.17
N GLU A 520 22.05 51.43 -34.67
CA GLU A 520 21.65 51.51 -36.08
C GLU A 520 20.90 52.80 -36.41
N GLY A 521 20.23 53.36 -35.46
CA GLY A 521 19.52 54.64 -35.56
C GLY A 521 20.37 55.83 -35.10
N SER A 522 19.78 56.75 -34.38
CA SER A 522 20.42 57.97 -33.89
C SER A 522 20.89 57.80 -32.45
N LEU A 523 22.12 58.24 -32.15
CA LEU A 523 22.65 58.36 -30.81
C LEU A 523 22.59 59.83 -30.35
N TYR A 524 21.84 60.12 -29.29
CA TYR A 524 21.74 61.44 -28.66
C TYR A 524 22.43 61.41 -27.30
N VAL A 525 23.46 62.25 -27.14
CA VAL A 525 24.14 62.45 -25.87
C VAL A 525 24.05 63.92 -25.46
N LYS A 526 23.51 64.17 -24.23
CA LYS A 526 23.41 65.53 -23.72
C LYS A 526 23.95 65.55 -22.28
N SER A 527 24.97 66.42 -22.04
CA SER A 527 25.48 66.70 -20.71
C SER A 527 25.08 68.10 -20.26
N GLY A 528 24.61 68.24 -19.02
CA GLY A 528 24.17 69.55 -18.50
C GLY A 528 25.35 70.48 -18.13
N LYS A 529 26.53 69.93 -17.88
CA LYS A 529 27.72 70.70 -17.46
C LYS A 529 28.94 70.44 -18.30
N VAL A 530 29.54 69.29 -18.20
CA VAL A 530 30.82 68.96 -18.83
C VAL A 530 30.71 67.59 -19.49
N TRP A 531 31.19 67.48 -20.72
CA TRP A 531 31.45 66.21 -21.42
C TRP A 531 32.93 66.12 -21.68
N VAL A 532 33.59 65.10 -21.10
CA VAL A 532 35.02 64.80 -21.34
C VAL A 532 35.10 63.45 -22.07
N SER A 533 35.86 63.43 -23.16
CA SER A 533 36.27 62.23 -23.86
C SER A 533 37.79 62.22 -23.96
N GLU A 534 38.40 61.16 -23.42
CA GLU A 534 39.86 61.03 -23.35
C GLU A 534 40.24 59.61 -23.82
N ALA A 535 41.25 59.49 -24.69
CA ALA A 535 41.83 58.23 -25.13
C ALA A 535 43.37 58.31 -25.03
N GLY A 536 44.00 57.17 -24.67
CA GLY A 536 45.47 57.09 -24.58
C GLY A 536 46.13 57.28 -25.95
N ASP A 537 45.55 56.71 -26.97
CA ASP A 537 46.18 56.71 -28.30
C ASP A 537 45.42 57.58 -29.34
N GLU A 538 44.12 57.33 -29.52
CA GLU A 538 43.37 57.96 -30.62
C GLU A 538 41.90 58.20 -30.30
N ILE A 539 41.38 59.37 -30.71
CA ILE A 539 39.94 59.63 -30.84
C ILE A 539 39.64 59.86 -32.31
N HIS A 540 38.94 58.92 -32.97
CA HIS A 540 38.55 59.02 -34.38
C HIS A 540 37.08 59.43 -34.48
N ILE A 541 36.87 60.63 -35.05
CA ILE A 541 35.48 61.14 -35.30
C ILE A 541 35.31 61.22 -36.80
N LYS A 542 34.37 60.40 -37.37
CA LYS A 542 34.10 60.37 -38.81
C LYS A 542 32.59 60.49 -39.02
N ALA A 543 32.21 61.35 -39.96
CA ALA A 543 30.86 61.45 -40.47
C ALA A 543 30.87 61.23 -42.00
N GLY A 544 29.76 60.67 -42.54
CA GLY A 544 29.61 60.51 -44.01
C GLY A 544 29.44 61.84 -44.74
N GLU A 545 28.74 62.80 -44.08
CA GLU A 545 28.45 64.08 -44.76
C GLU A 545 28.97 65.29 -43.98
N LYS A 546 28.70 65.44 -42.63
CA LYS A 546 28.95 66.67 -41.95
C LYS A 546 29.35 66.47 -40.49
N VAL A 547 30.40 67.19 -40.02
CA VAL A 547 30.74 67.40 -38.64
C VAL A 547 30.58 68.86 -38.32
N VAL A 548 29.81 69.18 -37.27
CA VAL A 548 29.64 70.57 -36.74
C VAL A 548 30.19 70.59 -35.35
N ILE A 549 31.11 71.55 -35.07
CA ILE A 549 31.58 71.84 -33.73
C ILE A 549 31.28 73.28 -33.43
N GLU A 550 30.51 73.54 -32.40
CA GLU A 550 30.03 74.89 -32.06
C GLU A 550 30.24 75.15 -30.55
N ALA A 551 30.74 76.31 -30.22
CA ALA A 551 30.90 76.76 -28.84
C ALA A 551 30.49 78.22 -28.70
N GLY A 552 29.89 78.62 -27.55
CA GLY A 552 29.46 79.96 -27.29
C GLY A 552 30.61 80.99 -27.10
N SER A 553 31.79 80.51 -26.71
CA SER A 553 32.93 81.41 -26.44
C SER A 553 34.26 80.99 -27.07
N GLU A 554 34.59 79.71 -27.09
CA GLU A 554 35.92 79.29 -27.60
C GLU A 554 35.91 77.86 -28.15
N ILE A 555 36.53 77.64 -29.27
CA ILE A 555 36.97 76.36 -29.81
C ILE A 555 38.46 76.34 -29.89
N THR A 556 39.15 75.41 -29.23
CA THR A 556 40.61 75.21 -29.38
C THR A 556 40.89 73.78 -29.85
N VAL A 557 41.59 73.65 -30.95
CA VAL A 557 42.15 72.39 -31.49
C VAL A 557 43.67 72.48 -31.36
N LYS A 558 44.26 71.60 -30.52
CA LYS A 558 45.71 71.69 -30.20
C LYS A 558 46.40 70.37 -30.43
N ALA A 559 47.57 70.41 -31.03
CA ALA A 559 48.49 69.28 -31.19
C ALA A 559 49.94 69.71 -30.94
N GLY A 560 50.53 69.09 -29.86
CA GLY A 560 51.86 69.54 -29.37
C GLY A 560 51.91 71.03 -29.05
N GLY A 561 52.80 71.77 -29.71
CA GLY A 561 52.92 73.23 -29.58
C GLY A 561 52.07 74.04 -30.55
N SER A 562 51.39 73.42 -31.51
CA SER A 562 50.55 74.08 -32.52
C SER A 562 49.06 74.00 -32.15
N PHE A 563 48.29 75.06 -32.44
CA PHE A 563 46.86 75.07 -32.25
C PHE A 563 46.09 75.97 -33.21
N VAL A 564 44.78 75.64 -33.34
CA VAL A 564 43.76 76.52 -33.94
C VAL A 564 42.80 76.90 -32.84
N LYS A 565 42.62 78.20 -32.58
CA LYS A 565 41.68 78.74 -31.59
C LYS A 565 40.71 79.66 -32.28
N VAL A 566 39.40 79.50 -32.05
CA VAL A 566 38.36 80.39 -32.51
C VAL A 566 37.68 80.98 -31.32
N ASP A 567 37.70 82.29 -31.15
CA ASP A 567 37.10 83.05 -30.09
C ASP A 567 36.47 84.39 -30.59
N PRO A 568 35.78 85.19 -29.74
CA PRO A 568 35.21 86.49 -30.13
C PRO A 568 36.26 87.49 -30.68
N ALA A 569 37.54 87.31 -30.41
CA ALA A 569 38.61 88.17 -30.91
C ALA A 569 39.08 87.78 -32.34
N GLY A 570 38.70 86.56 -32.79
CA GLY A 570 39.09 86.11 -34.14
C GLY A 570 39.51 84.64 -34.21
N VAL A 571 40.16 84.32 -35.34
CA VAL A 571 40.74 82.98 -35.56
C VAL A 571 42.27 83.09 -35.42
N HIS A 572 42.79 82.39 -34.41
CA HIS A 572 44.22 82.33 -34.08
C HIS A 572 44.85 81.04 -34.58
N LEU A 573 45.79 81.14 -35.46
CA LEU A 573 46.61 80.03 -36.02
C LEU A 573 48.02 80.23 -35.46
N VAL A 574 48.49 79.26 -34.65
CA VAL A 574 49.83 79.31 -34.03
C VAL A 574 50.56 78.00 -34.31
N GLY A 575 51.79 78.03 -34.78
CA GLY A 575 52.65 76.90 -35.00
C GLY A 575 54.01 77.33 -35.50
N ALA A 576 55.02 76.44 -35.54
CA ALA A 576 56.34 76.70 -36.04
C ALA A 576 56.30 77.07 -37.52
N MET A 577 55.34 76.60 -38.31
CA MET A 577 55.09 76.96 -39.70
C MET A 577 53.59 76.88 -39.97
N ILE A 578 53.04 77.81 -40.70
CA ILE A 578 51.66 77.82 -41.15
C ILE A 578 51.64 77.63 -42.64
N ASN A 579 51.13 76.48 -43.09
CA ASN A 579 51.00 76.15 -44.52
C ASN A 579 49.55 76.41 -44.97
N LEU A 580 49.35 77.36 -45.83
CA LEU A 580 48.04 77.65 -46.40
C LEU A 580 48.08 77.25 -47.89
N ASN A 581 47.24 76.33 -48.27
CA ASN A 581 47.11 75.83 -49.68
C ASN A 581 48.39 75.25 -50.29
N SER A 582 49.28 74.66 -49.48
CA SER A 582 50.64 74.21 -49.93
C SER A 582 50.77 72.68 -50.13
N GLY A 583 49.64 71.95 -50.18
CA GLY A 583 49.63 70.47 -50.23
C GLY A 583 49.87 69.82 -48.85
N GLY A 584 49.72 68.52 -48.81
CA GLY A 584 49.86 67.68 -47.62
C GLY A 584 48.97 66.45 -47.74
N SER A 585 49.16 65.46 -46.89
CA SER A 585 48.30 64.28 -46.81
C SER A 585 47.46 64.28 -45.52
N PRO A 586 46.16 64.09 -45.60
CA PRO A 586 45.36 63.96 -44.40
C PRO A 586 45.76 62.67 -43.65
N GLY A 587 45.67 62.71 -42.30
CA GLY A 587 45.79 61.53 -41.47
C GLY A 587 44.62 60.59 -41.69
N SER A 588 44.81 59.32 -41.47
CA SER A 588 43.79 58.31 -41.53
C SER A 588 43.59 57.76 -40.10
N GLY A 589 42.35 57.63 -39.67
CA GLY A 589 42.02 56.98 -38.38
C GLY A 589 41.67 55.51 -38.51
N SER A 590 41.67 54.77 -37.40
CA SER A 590 41.19 53.40 -37.35
C SER A 590 39.64 53.34 -37.56
N GLY A 591 39.19 52.33 -38.24
CA GLY A 591 37.74 52.12 -38.44
C GLY A 591 37.02 51.58 -37.15
N PHE A 592 35.71 51.44 -37.22
CA PHE A 592 34.95 50.76 -36.18
C PHE A 592 35.23 49.27 -36.20
N GLY A 593 35.79 48.71 -35.10
CA GLY A 593 36.18 47.31 -34.92
C GLY A 593 35.42 46.57 -33.84
N GLY A 594 34.20 47.04 -33.47
CA GLY A 594 33.41 46.46 -32.40
C GLY A 594 32.78 45.10 -32.76
N ALA A 595 32.58 44.24 -31.78
CA ALA A 595 31.90 42.94 -31.88
C ALA A 595 30.41 43.05 -31.59
N MET A 596 29.61 42.14 -32.20
CA MET A 596 28.19 42.00 -31.89
C MET A 596 28.02 41.30 -30.54
N PRO A 597 26.97 41.63 -29.72
CA PRO A 597 26.66 40.90 -28.51
C PRO A 597 26.17 39.48 -28.83
N ALA A 598 26.52 38.52 -27.95
CA ALA A 598 25.94 37.19 -27.99
C ALA A 598 24.52 37.19 -27.36
N LEU A 599 23.67 36.27 -27.79
CA LEU A 599 22.32 36.11 -27.27
C LEU A 599 22.32 35.21 -26.02
N PRO A 600 21.34 35.40 -25.11
CA PRO A 600 21.13 34.49 -23.96
C PRO A 600 20.72 33.09 -24.43
N GLY A 601 20.99 32.06 -23.60
CA GLY A 601 20.50 30.72 -23.80
C GLY A 601 18.99 30.64 -23.57
N GLU A 602 18.36 29.56 -24.04
CA GLU A 602 16.95 29.27 -23.84
C GLU A 602 16.76 28.51 -22.51
N VAL A 603 15.61 28.71 -21.84
CA VAL A 603 15.19 27.93 -20.64
C VAL A 603 14.72 26.57 -21.14
N GLU A 604 15.32 25.48 -20.65
CA GLU A 604 14.86 24.14 -20.93
C GLU A 604 13.61 23.82 -20.09
N MET A 605 12.52 23.48 -20.78
CA MET A 605 11.27 23.10 -20.11
C MET A 605 11.39 21.66 -19.56
N PRO A 606 10.93 21.40 -18.30
CA PRO A 606 10.87 20.06 -17.77
C PRO A 606 10.01 19.13 -18.62
N VAL A 607 10.43 17.87 -18.75
CA VAL A 607 9.63 16.83 -19.42
C VAL A 607 8.51 16.39 -18.49
N TYR A 608 7.27 16.67 -18.86
CA TYR A 608 6.08 16.25 -18.13
C TYR A 608 5.59 14.88 -18.60
N ASN A 609 5.03 14.08 -17.69
CA ASN A 609 4.33 12.85 -18.08
C ASN A 609 3.14 13.21 -18.98
N SER A 610 3.07 12.58 -20.16
CA SER A 610 1.87 12.68 -20.98
C SER A 610 0.66 12.09 -20.22
N PRO A 611 -0.52 12.75 -20.24
CA PRO A 611 -1.71 12.15 -19.66
C PRO A 611 -1.94 10.80 -20.32
N PRO A 612 -2.34 9.75 -19.55
CA PRO A 612 -2.81 8.53 -20.17
C PRO A 612 -3.94 8.93 -21.13
N PRO A 613 -3.98 8.37 -22.36
CA PRO A 613 -5.02 8.73 -23.31
C PRO A 613 -6.37 8.53 -22.64
N PHE A 614 -7.18 9.58 -22.64
CA PHE A 614 -8.55 9.51 -22.16
C PHE A 614 -9.27 8.49 -23.06
N LYS A 615 -9.46 7.26 -22.59
CA LYS A 615 -10.32 6.30 -23.25
C LYS A 615 -11.74 6.79 -23.06
N GLY A 616 -12.15 7.76 -23.90
CA GLY A 616 -13.53 8.13 -24.06
C GLY A 616 -14.28 6.89 -24.54
N GLY A 617 -15.20 6.37 -23.72
CA GLY A 617 -16.03 5.24 -24.13
C GLY A 617 -16.61 4.37 -23.04
N GLU A 618 -16.24 4.55 -21.77
CA GLU A 618 -17.03 3.95 -20.69
C GLU A 618 -17.94 5.01 -20.07
N ALA A 619 -19.17 5.05 -20.53
CA ALA A 619 -20.22 5.87 -19.96
C ALA A 619 -20.30 5.61 -18.44
N CYS A 620 -20.33 6.67 -17.65
CA CYS A 620 -20.55 6.59 -16.21
C CYS A 620 -21.78 5.68 -15.96
N PRO A 621 -21.67 4.61 -15.15
CA PRO A 621 -22.79 3.70 -14.89
C PRO A 621 -24.02 4.40 -14.29
N LEU A 622 -23.87 5.60 -13.77
CA LEU A 622 -24.97 6.46 -13.31
C LEU A 622 -25.74 7.08 -14.47
N LEU A 623 -25.12 7.33 -15.63
CA LEU A 623 -25.80 7.81 -16.84
C LEU A 623 -26.55 6.69 -17.57
N ALA A 624 -26.06 5.45 -17.55
CA ALA A 624 -26.74 4.30 -18.18
C ALA A 624 -28.04 3.89 -17.46
N ARG A 625 -28.27 4.31 -16.22
CA ARG A 625 -29.56 4.11 -15.51
C ARG A 625 -30.53 5.29 -15.64
N ALA A 626 -30.07 6.45 -16.08
CA ALA A 626 -30.90 7.65 -16.27
C ALA A 626 -31.64 7.66 -17.64
N ASP A 627 -31.20 6.84 -18.60
CA ASP A 627 -31.77 6.81 -19.96
C ASP A 627 -33.13 6.10 -20.10
N ALA A 628 -33.76 5.73 -18.99
CA ALA A 628 -35.13 5.21 -19.04
C ALA A 628 -36.22 6.24 -18.68
N SER A 629 -35.90 7.47 -18.28
CA SER A 629 -36.95 8.45 -17.88
C SER A 629 -36.55 9.92 -17.78
N MET A 630 -35.53 10.43 -18.48
CA MET A 630 -35.31 11.90 -18.54
C MET A 630 -34.82 12.36 -19.90
N SER A 631 -35.54 13.35 -20.45
CA SER A 631 -35.18 14.07 -21.68
C SER A 631 -33.96 14.97 -21.48
N ILE A 632 -33.14 15.07 -22.53
CA ILE A 632 -31.82 15.74 -22.62
C ILE A 632 -31.93 17.29 -22.53
N ASN A 633 -32.59 17.87 -21.56
CA ASN A 633 -32.67 19.33 -21.46
C ASN A 633 -32.34 19.93 -20.08
N GLU A 634 -31.68 19.21 -19.20
CA GLU A 634 -31.27 19.73 -17.88
C GLU A 634 -29.82 19.38 -17.52
N CYS A 635 -28.88 19.70 -18.42
CA CYS A 635 -27.43 19.75 -18.07
C CYS A 635 -26.81 20.94 -18.85
N GLU A 636 -27.03 22.17 -18.35
CA GLU A 636 -26.11 23.30 -18.48
C GLU A 636 -25.43 23.61 -17.14
#